data_06781a1648cffca607b0395efe5f5026
#
_entry.id   06781a1648cffca607b0395efe5f5026
#
_cell.length_a   1.000
_cell.length_b   1.000
_cell.length_c   1.000
_cell.angle_alpha   90.00
_cell.angle_beta   90.00
_cell.angle_gamma   90.00
#
_symmetry.space_group_name_H-M   'P 1'
#
loop_
_entity.id
_entity.type
_entity.pdbx_description
1 polymer ?
#
loop_
_entity_poly.entity_id
_entity_poly.type
_entity_poly.pdbx_seq_one_letter_code
_entity_poly.pdbx_strand_id
1 'polypeptide(L)'
;MTSLQSNVDSVSANYEEQQKNEITAIPSYGLKLKFDHVWPEKRNQNLRPSLRQTLPLVPLACRYAAYYWKVSRENRRCYMDYYYMENGKQMYGVPLGGIGGGTIGRGFAGEFCRFQMRPGMYEYNVVHANQFIVTIKDAKGCTIFQSLLSRSSSRSKQPLNTWHSNIDDSKCTYTGLYPRAWTEYDLTAYGVRLICRQISPVIPHDYKDSCVPCAVFVWSVENVCAEERKVSITFTFKNGTGTKKQDAEGGAEAVLITQGNMKGVGIRQKIAGMPCSYNLGCRVLPEISITRCTQFDPCGTGEQLWAELRENGQLNEKHCDEPLKTKDLGVALCAQVALKQNTSHDLEFVLAWDMPHIEFPKKHKTYTRYYTKYFDASGECGPKICEYALKYYNNWEKLIDAWQRPILNDDGLPDWYKSAIFNQLYFISDGGTIWLTCESSFGKELSFDDPRKAYGRFGYLEGHEYRMYNTYDVHFYASSALSHLWPNLQVSLQYDFRDAIDVDLLDTRKMLYDGKILPRHTKNCVPHDLGDPDEEPFTLINCYNIHDVNHWKDLNTKFVLQVYRDYYVLNELAQAQADNASKFSSIEFIDKDSLYEMYTQDNKRKNSADEKQQNRKSASLYINETNGKVYLMDAMAYLKAMYPACKAIMERSIEYDKDNDGLIENTKMPDQTYDTWVMEGPSAYCAGLWLAALQTMSVMATLLDQPNDCLRYQDILDKGKHSLEEKLWNGRYYIFDVHHKDTIMADQLCGHWYLKTCGFDYEIYPKENVRSALKQVYDNNVMSFQDGTLGAVNGFIVNAEPEKPGHVDYTTVQSEEVWPGVTFALAATMIQEGMFEEGFQTAGGLYKTLSERIGMNYETPEALYAEKHYRSIGYMRPLSIWSMQVSWERRKTLRD
;
A
#
# COMPACT_ATOMS: atom_id res chain seq x y z
N MET A 1 10.45 11.66 53.15
CA MET A 1 10.68 11.86 51.72
C MET A 1 10.89 10.52 50.98
N THR A 2 11.50 9.51 51.57
CA THR A 2 11.74 8.20 50.92
C THR A 2 10.47 7.36 50.67
N SER A 3 9.41 7.48 51.48
CA SER A 3 8.17 6.71 51.28
C SER A 3 7.20 7.29 50.24
N LEU A 4 7.31 8.58 49.96
CA LEU A 4 6.53 9.23 48.89
C LEU A 4 7.16 8.97 47.50
N GLN A 5 8.49 8.90 47.43
CA GLN A 5 9.23 8.59 46.20
C GLN A 5 8.96 7.15 45.76
N SER A 6 9.02 6.19 46.67
CA SER A 6 8.74 4.78 46.38
C SER A 6 7.27 4.51 45.97
N ASN A 7 6.31 5.29 46.46
CA ASN A 7 4.91 5.19 46.02
C ASN A 7 4.69 5.82 44.63
N VAL A 8 5.37 6.91 44.29
CA VAL A 8 5.29 7.53 42.96
C VAL A 8 5.94 6.63 41.93
N ASP A 9 7.10 6.04 42.25
CA ASP A 9 7.82 5.12 41.36
C ASP A 9 7.02 3.81 41.13
N SER A 10 6.32 3.30 42.16
CA SER A 10 5.46 2.12 42.01
C SER A 10 4.18 2.40 41.23
N VAL A 11 3.59 3.60 41.34
CA VAL A 11 2.39 4.01 40.59
C VAL A 11 2.76 4.25 39.14
N SER A 12 3.93 4.87 38.85
CA SER A 12 4.40 5.06 37.47
C SER A 12 4.75 3.73 36.79
N ALA A 13 5.43 2.81 37.50
CA ALA A 13 5.74 1.50 36.97
C ALA A 13 4.48 0.66 36.66
N ASN A 14 3.48 0.70 37.53
CA ASN A 14 2.20 0.03 37.31
C ASN A 14 1.43 0.63 36.13
N TYR A 15 1.49 1.95 35.94
CA TYR A 15 0.86 2.63 34.82
C TYR A 15 1.54 2.28 33.48
N GLU A 16 2.88 2.25 33.44
CA GLU A 16 3.65 1.85 32.26
C GLU A 16 3.40 0.39 31.89
N GLU A 17 3.33 -0.50 32.87
CA GLU A 17 3.02 -1.92 32.64
C GLU A 17 1.59 -2.12 32.15
N GLN A 18 0.63 -1.39 32.69
CA GLN A 18 -0.76 -1.42 32.20
C GLN A 18 -0.86 -0.91 30.76
N GLN A 19 -0.22 0.21 30.43
CA GLN A 19 -0.15 0.71 29.06
C GLN A 19 0.52 -0.30 28.11
N LYS A 20 1.62 -0.92 28.51
CA LYS A 20 2.29 -1.94 27.72
C LYS A 20 1.35 -3.11 27.44
N ASN A 21 0.63 -3.58 28.45
CA ASN A 21 -0.30 -4.70 28.32
C ASN A 21 -1.45 -4.36 27.35
N GLU A 22 -1.98 -3.13 27.38
CA GLU A 22 -3.02 -2.67 26.44
C GLU A 22 -2.51 -2.62 25.00
N ILE A 23 -1.31 -2.08 24.76
CA ILE A 23 -0.71 -1.92 23.41
C ILE A 23 -0.38 -3.27 22.79
N THR A 24 0.04 -4.24 23.59
CA THR A 24 0.44 -5.58 23.13
C THR A 24 -0.73 -6.56 23.03
N ALA A 25 -1.88 -6.23 23.62
CA ALA A 25 -3.09 -7.05 23.60
C ALA A 25 -3.59 -7.26 22.16
N ILE A 26 -4.27 -8.39 21.96
CA ILE A 26 -4.97 -8.67 20.72
C ILE A 26 -6.11 -7.68 20.56
N PRO A 27 -6.18 -6.92 19.43
CA PRO A 27 -7.19 -5.90 19.28
C PRO A 27 -8.59 -6.48 19.16
N SER A 28 -9.60 -5.72 19.62
CA SER A 28 -11.01 -6.12 19.49
C SER A 28 -11.47 -6.14 18.03
N TYR A 29 -10.89 -5.25 17.22
CA TYR A 29 -11.13 -5.13 15.77
C TYR A 29 -9.96 -5.71 14.97
N GLY A 30 -10.22 -6.07 13.73
CA GLY A 30 -9.25 -6.67 12.82
C GLY A 30 -9.86 -7.84 12.04
N LEU A 31 -9.15 -8.34 11.05
CA LEU A 31 -9.54 -9.54 10.33
C LEU A 31 -9.23 -10.77 11.19
N LYS A 32 -10.26 -11.39 11.76
CA LYS A 32 -10.13 -12.58 12.62
C LYS A 32 -10.46 -13.84 11.84
N LEU A 33 -9.50 -14.76 11.74
CA LEU A 33 -9.62 -16.02 11.00
C LEU A 33 -9.04 -17.17 11.83
N LYS A 34 -9.71 -18.31 11.82
CA LYS A 34 -9.10 -19.57 12.26
C LYS A 34 -8.27 -20.16 11.11
N PHE A 35 -7.30 -21.02 11.42
CA PHE A 35 -6.48 -21.64 10.40
C PHE A 35 -7.28 -22.58 9.49
N ASP A 36 -8.35 -23.20 10.00
CA ASP A 36 -9.29 -24.04 9.25
C ASP A 36 -10.38 -23.24 8.50
N HIS A 37 -10.33 -21.91 8.57
CA HIS A 37 -11.33 -21.08 7.89
C HIS A 37 -11.36 -21.34 6.38
N VAL A 38 -12.56 -21.47 5.84
CA VAL A 38 -12.84 -21.62 4.42
C VAL A 38 -13.89 -20.62 4.02
N TRP A 39 -13.56 -19.77 3.05
CA TRP A 39 -14.54 -18.82 2.52
C TRP A 39 -15.65 -19.55 1.73
N PRO A 40 -16.88 -19.11 1.87
CA PRO A 40 -18.03 -19.75 1.20
C PRO A 40 -17.98 -19.62 -0.32
N GLU A 41 -17.24 -18.66 -0.85
CA GLU A 41 -17.17 -18.37 -2.28
C GLU A 41 -15.71 -18.25 -2.75
N LYS A 42 -15.42 -18.96 -3.85
CA LYS A 42 -14.17 -18.77 -4.59
C LYS A 42 -14.49 -18.14 -5.94
N ARG A 43 -13.86 -17.02 -6.23
CA ARG A 43 -13.93 -16.35 -7.52
C ARG A 43 -12.69 -16.62 -8.35
N ASN A 44 -12.88 -16.67 -9.66
CA ASN A 44 -11.80 -16.82 -10.61
C ASN A 44 -11.55 -15.49 -11.31
N GLN A 45 -10.29 -15.21 -11.59
CA GLN A 45 -9.96 -14.10 -12.47
C GLN A 45 -10.43 -14.45 -13.88
N ASN A 46 -11.22 -13.59 -14.45
CA ASN A 46 -11.72 -13.80 -15.80
C ASN A 46 -12.16 -12.49 -16.44
N LEU A 47 -11.61 -12.24 -17.61
CA LEU A 47 -12.17 -11.30 -18.56
C LEU A 47 -13.03 -12.09 -19.54
N ARG A 48 -14.34 -12.16 -19.33
CA ARG A 48 -15.27 -12.84 -20.25
C ARG A 48 -16.23 -11.84 -20.88
N PRO A 49 -15.77 -11.04 -21.84
CA PRO A 49 -16.70 -10.21 -22.58
C PRO A 49 -17.73 -11.10 -23.29
N SER A 50 -18.98 -10.67 -23.29
CA SER A 50 -20.03 -11.32 -24.07
C SER A 50 -19.65 -11.37 -25.56
N LEU A 51 -20.27 -12.22 -26.36
CA LEU A 51 -20.02 -12.27 -27.81
C LEU A 51 -20.19 -10.88 -28.49
N ARG A 52 -21.15 -10.12 -28.01
CA ARG A 52 -21.41 -8.74 -28.51
C ARG A 52 -20.27 -7.79 -28.18
N GLN A 53 -19.70 -7.91 -26.99
CA GLN A 53 -18.52 -7.12 -26.54
C GLN A 53 -17.22 -7.63 -27.18
N THR A 54 -17.11 -8.92 -27.47
CA THR A 54 -15.89 -9.56 -28.03
C THR A 54 -15.66 -9.15 -29.49
N LEU A 55 -16.70 -9.07 -30.31
CA LEU A 55 -16.55 -8.79 -31.75
C LEU A 55 -15.77 -7.49 -32.05
N PRO A 56 -16.05 -6.35 -31.39
CA PRO A 56 -15.28 -5.12 -31.57
C PRO A 56 -13.82 -5.24 -31.08
N LEU A 57 -13.54 -6.15 -30.15
CA LEU A 57 -12.21 -6.31 -29.53
C LEU A 57 -11.27 -7.24 -30.33
N VAL A 58 -11.76 -7.98 -31.34
CA VAL A 58 -10.93 -8.89 -32.13
C VAL A 58 -9.69 -8.21 -32.74
N PRO A 59 -9.77 -7.02 -33.38
CA PRO A 59 -8.59 -6.34 -33.92
C PRO A 59 -7.58 -5.96 -32.83
N LEU A 60 -8.06 -5.53 -31.65
CA LEU A 60 -7.23 -5.26 -30.47
C LEU A 60 -6.51 -6.54 -30.01
N ALA A 61 -7.23 -7.66 -29.87
CA ALA A 61 -6.67 -8.93 -29.46
C ALA A 61 -5.56 -9.42 -30.38
N CYS A 62 -5.73 -9.28 -31.72
CA CYS A 62 -4.71 -9.62 -32.70
C CYS A 62 -3.45 -8.73 -32.54
N ARG A 63 -3.63 -7.42 -32.34
CA ARG A 63 -2.50 -6.51 -32.12
C ARG A 63 -1.81 -6.76 -30.78
N TYR A 64 -2.60 -7.06 -29.73
CA TYR A 64 -2.06 -7.44 -28.44
C TYR A 64 -1.23 -8.73 -28.51
N ALA A 65 -1.70 -9.75 -29.22
CA ALA A 65 -0.92 -10.99 -29.41
C ALA A 65 0.44 -10.70 -30.09
N ALA A 66 0.44 -9.83 -31.11
CA ALA A 66 1.69 -9.44 -31.78
C ALA A 66 2.63 -8.64 -30.86
N TYR A 67 2.06 -7.74 -30.03
CA TYR A 67 2.80 -7.00 -29.00
C TYR A 67 3.38 -7.95 -27.94
N TYR A 68 2.57 -8.86 -27.42
CA TYR A 68 2.98 -9.88 -26.47
C TYR A 68 4.18 -10.70 -26.98
N TRP A 69 4.11 -11.17 -28.21
CA TRP A 69 5.20 -11.91 -28.85
C TRP A 69 6.48 -11.10 -28.96
N LYS A 70 6.37 -9.81 -29.30
CA LYS A 70 7.52 -8.90 -29.37
C LYS A 70 8.19 -8.74 -28.00
N VAL A 71 7.41 -8.42 -26.95
CA VAL A 71 7.89 -8.19 -25.59
C VAL A 71 8.52 -9.47 -24.99
N SER A 72 7.87 -10.62 -25.23
CA SER A 72 8.38 -11.93 -24.75
C SER A 72 9.72 -12.31 -25.39
N ARG A 73 9.96 -11.95 -26.66
CA ARG A 73 11.27 -12.15 -27.33
C ARG A 73 12.38 -11.29 -26.74
N GLU A 74 12.02 -10.17 -26.12
CA GLU A 74 12.95 -9.28 -25.41
C GLU A 74 13.18 -9.75 -23.95
N ASN A 75 12.69 -10.94 -23.56
CA ASN A 75 12.71 -11.48 -22.19
C ASN A 75 12.04 -10.55 -21.16
N ARG A 76 11.06 -9.77 -21.59
CA ARG A 76 10.24 -8.89 -20.75
C ARG A 76 8.84 -9.45 -20.57
N ARG A 77 8.15 -9.02 -19.55
CA ARG A 77 6.71 -9.25 -19.35
C ARG A 77 5.92 -8.06 -19.88
N CYS A 78 4.72 -8.29 -20.38
CA CYS A 78 3.80 -7.21 -20.67
C CYS A 78 3.36 -6.53 -19.36
N TYR A 79 3.22 -5.21 -19.38
CA TYR A 79 2.74 -4.44 -18.23
C TYR A 79 1.33 -4.89 -17.77
N MET A 80 0.52 -5.40 -18.67
CA MET A 80 -0.73 -6.13 -18.43
C MET A 80 -0.64 -7.47 -19.16
N ASP A 81 -0.65 -8.59 -18.44
CA ASP A 81 -0.47 -9.93 -19.03
C ASP A 81 -1.79 -10.71 -19.00
N TYR A 82 -2.54 -10.68 -20.09
CA TYR A 82 -3.80 -11.39 -20.23
C TYR A 82 -3.65 -12.89 -20.48
N TYR A 83 -2.45 -13.40 -20.70
CA TYR A 83 -2.19 -14.85 -20.86
C TYR A 83 -1.80 -15.53 -19.54
N TYR A 84 -1.19 -14.78 -18.61
CA TYR A 84 -0.74 -15.29 -17.31
C TYR A 84 -1.31 -14.44 -16.16
N MET A 85 -2.62 -14.57 -15.97
CA MET A 85 -3.33 -13.90 -14.87
C MET A 85 -3.22 -14.71 -13.58
N GLU A 86 -2.92 -14.04 -12.46
CA GLU A 86 -2.87 -14.67 -11.15
C GLU A 86 -4.26 -14.81 -10.55
N ASN A 87 -4.53 -15.99 -9.96
CA ASN A 87 -5.75 -16.21 -9.21
C ASN A 87 -5.54 -15.93 -7.73
N GLY A 88 -6.51 -15.27 -7.12
CA GLY A 88 -6.59 -15.07 -5.68
C GLY A 88 -6.46 -16.39 -4.92
N LYS A 89 -5.64 -16.39 -3.87
CA LYS A 89 -5.28 -17.63 -3.15
C LYS A 89 -6.00 -17.78 -1.82
N GLN A 90 -6.73 -16.76 -1.39
CA GLN A 90 -7.48 -16.78 -0.13
C GLN A 90 -6.60 -17.21 1.06
N MET A 91 -5.36 -16.72 1.12
CA MET A 91 -4.40 -17.14 2.14
C MET A 91 -3.61 -15.99 2.76
N TYR A 92 -3.61 -14.83 2.12
CA TYR A 92 -2.74 -13.74 2.56
C TYR A 92 -3.19 -13.10 3.85
N GLY A 93 -2.20 -12.67 4.63
CA GLY A 93 -2.33 -11.89 5.84
C GLY A 93 -1.64 -10.54 5.68
N VAL A 94 -1.42 -9.85 6.79
CA VAL A 94 -0.68 -8.58 6.83
C VAL A 94 0.73 -8.77 6.27
N PRO A 95 1.13 -8.01 5.23
CA PRO A 95 2.46 -8.09 4.65
C PRO A 95 3.54 -7.65 5.63
N LEU A 96 4.77 -8.13 5.40
CA LEU A 96 5.96 -7.80 6.18
C LEU A 96 6.73 -6.67 5.52
N GLY A 97 7.35 -5.84 6.35
CA GLY A 97 8.29 -4.81 5.96
C GLY A 97 7.72 -3.40 5.92
N GLY A 98 8.63 -2.44 5.82
CA GLY A 98 8.30 -1.04 5.61
C GLY A 98 8.00 -0.71 4.15
N ILE A 99 7.88 0.58 3.86
CA ILE A 99 7.51 1.12 2.56
C ILE A 99 8.74 1.13 1.63
N GLY A 100 8.62 0.52 0.46
CA GLY A 100 9.59 0.65 -0.63
C GLY A 100 10.87 -0.19 -0.52
N GLY A 101 11.01 -0.98 0.54
CA GLY A 101 12.15 -1.87 0.74
C GLY A 101 12.04 -3.24 0.05
N GLY A 102 10.92 -3.51 -0.62
CA GLY A 102 10.49 -4.84 -1.02
C GLY A 102 9.57 -5.44 0.02
N THR A 103 8.87 -6.52 -0.34
CA THR A 103 7.83 -7.12 0.51
C THR A 103 7.96 -8.63 0.59
N ILE A 104 7.72 -9.17 1.77
CA ILE A 104 7.50 -10.60 1.99
C ILE A 104 6.10 -10.76 2.56
N GLY A 105 5.26 -11.57 1.91
CA GLY A 105 3.93 -11.91 2.39
C GLY A 105 3.99 -13.01 3.44
N ARG A 106 3.15 -12.92 4.47
CA ARG A 106 2.88 -14.00 5.41
C ARG A 106 1.38 -14.24 5.47
N GLY A 107 0.96 -15.48 5.18
CA GLY A 107 -0.42 -15.89 5.20
C GLY A 107 -1.01 -15.90 6.61
N PHE A 108 -2.35 -15.84 6.70
CA PHE A 108 -3.06 -15.90 7.98
C PHE A 108 -2.86 -17.23 8.72
N ALA A 109 -2.53 -18.30 8.00
CA ALA A 109 -2.24 -19.60 8.59
C ALA A 109 -0.72 -19.91 8.72
N GLY A 110 0.11 -18.86 8.69
CA GLY A 110 1.53 -18.93 9.05
C GLY A 110 2.51 -19.15 7.88
N GLU A 111 2.04 -19.24 6.65
CA GLU A 111 2.88 -19.51 5.48
C GLU A 111 3.64 -18.25 5.04
N PHE A 112 4.94 -18.37 4.74
CA PHE A 112 5.68 -17.32 4.03
C PHE A 112 5.47 -17.49 2.53
N CYS A 113 4.94 -16.42 1.88
CA CYS A 113 4.46 -16.46 0.49
C CYS A 113 4.50 -15.07 -0.13
N ARG A 114 4.29 -14.96 -1.42
CA ARG A 114 4.26 -13.70 -2.16
C ARG A 114 5.45 -12.78 -1.88
N PHE A 115 6.51 -12.92 -2.68
CA PHE A 115 7.73 -12.13 -2.53
C PHE A 115 7.79 -11.03 -3.60
N GLN A 116 8.10 -9.81 -3.19
CA GLN A 116 8.41 -8.70 -4.09
C GLN A 116 9.80 -8.16 -3.74
N MET A 117 10.85 -8.84 -4.17
CA MET A 117 12.24 -8.41 -4.00
C MET A 117 12.73 -7.66 -5.25
N ARG A 118 12.52 -8.23 -6.44
CA ARG A 118 12.70 -7.52 -7.70
C ARG A 118 11.63 -6.42 -7.82
N PRO A 119 12.01 -5.16 -8.07
CA PRO A 119 11.06 -4.05 -8.11
C PRO A 119 9.89 -4.28 -9.07
N GLY A 120 8.67 -4.17 -8.55
CA GLY A 120 7.44 -4.35 -9.30
C GLY A 120 7.16 -5.75 -9.84
N MET A 121 7.94 -6.75 -9.42
CA MET A 121 7.78 -8.15 -9.87
C MET A 121 7.50 -9.07 -8.69
N TYR A 122 6.33 -9.64 -8.70
CA TYR A 122 5.89 -10.57 -7.65
C TYR A 122 6.15 -12.01 -8.00
N GLU A 123 6.48 -12.80 -6.96
CA GLU A 123 6.52 -14.24 -6.96
C GLU A 123 5.48 -14.77 -5.95
N TYR A 124 4.48 -15.49 -6.46
CA TYR A 124 3.33 -15.97 -5.68
C TYR A 124 3.51 -17.42 -5.20
N ASN A 125 4.61 -17.67 -4.49
CA ASN A 125 4.95 -19.02 -4.05
C ASN A 125 4.95 -19.13 -2.53
N VAL A 126 4.40 -20.24 -2.01
CA VAL A 126 4.63 -20.65 -0.63
C VAL A 126 6.02 -21.28 -0.54
N VAL A 127 6.86 -20.74 0.31
CA VAL A 127 8.22 -21.23 0.56
C VAL A 127 8.24 -22.08 1.81
N HIS A 128 8.13 -23.40 1.63
CA HIS A 128 8.00 -24.36 2.74
C HIS A 128 9.18 -24.38 3.71
N ALA A 129 10.36 -23.94 3.29
CA ALA A 129 11.54 -23.85 4.16
C ALA A 129 11.50 -22.65 5.10
N ASN A 130 10.63 -21.67 4.84
CA ASN A 130 10.46 -20.48 5.66
C ASN A 130 9.35 -20.75 6.68
N GLN A 131 9.71 -21.08 7.91
CA GLN A 131 8.77 -21.56 8.92
C GLN A 131 9.15 -21.13 10.33
N PHE A 132 8.17 -21.13 11.21
CA PHE A 132 8.38 -21.24 12.63
C PHE A 132 8.06 -22.67 13.09
N ILE A 133 8.94 -23.24 13.91
CA ILE A 133 8.79 -24.59 14.50
C ILE A 133 8.76 -24.44 16.01
N VAL A 134 7.80 -25.10 16.68
CA VAL A 134 7.77 -25.20 18.14
C VAL A 134 8.22 -26.59 18.58
N THR A 135 9.02 -26.64 19.63
CA THR A 135 9.33 -27.88 20.36
C THR A 135 9.08 -27.66 21.86
N ILE A 136 8.24 -28.51 22.45
CA ILE A 136 7.89 -28.46 23.87
C ILE A 136 8.45 -29.70 24.58
N LYS A 137 9.21 -29.49 25.63
CA LYS A 137 9.75 -30.56 26.48
C LYS A 137 9.19 -30.47 27.89
N ASP A 138 9.01 -31.62 28.51
CA ASP A 138 8.62 -31.75 29.93
C ASP A 138 9.77 -31.46 30.86
N ALA A 139 9.51 -31.49 32.18
CA ALA A 139 10.51 -31.30 33.22
C ALA A 139 11.62 -32.38 33.21
N LYS A 140 11.38 -33.55 32.62
CA LYS A 140 12.39 -34.62 32.47
C LYS A 140 13.25 -34.47 31.24
N GLY A 141 12.95 -33.45 30.40
CA GLY A 141 13.65 -33.20 29.15
C GLY A 141 13.17 -34.08 28.00
N CYS A 142 12.03 -34.74 28.11
CA CYS A 142 11.39 -35.48 27.02
C CYS A 142 10.57 -34.53 26.15
N THR A 143 10.69 -34.65 24.85
CA THR A 143 9.85 -33.89 23.89
C THR A 143 8.43 -34.46 23.88
N ILE A 144 7.49 -33.65 24.34
CA ILE A 144 6.06 -33.99 24.40
C ILE A 144 5.26 -33.46 23.20
N PHE A 145 5.80 -32.44 22.49
CA PHE A 145 5.19 -31.90 21.29
C PHE A 145 6.23 -31.25 20.38
N GLN A 146 6.08 -31.43 19.08
CA GLN A 146 6.84 -30.72 18.05
C GLN A 146 5.97 -30.51 16.80
N SER A 147 5.98 -29.30 16.28
CA SER A 147 5.14 -28.94 15.13
C SER A 147 5.66 -27.74 14.37
N LEU A 148 5.34 -27.70 13.07
CA LEU A 148 5.32 -26.43 12.35
C LEU A 148 4.20 -25.55 12.90
N LEU A 149 4.44 -24.23 12.97
CA LEU A 149 3.43 -23.24 13.38
C LEU A 149 2.73 -22.63 12.14
N SER A 150 2.36 -23.49 11.23
CA SER A 150 1.57 -23.19 10.03
C SER A 150 0.55 -24.27 9.75
N ARG A 151 -0.48 -23.94 8.96
CA ARG A 151 -1.58 -24.85 8.63
C ARG A 151 -1.10 -26.22 8.19
N SER A 152 -1.80 -27.25 8.62
CA SER A 152 -1.53 -28.64 8.22
C SER A 152 -1.76 -28.81 6.71
N SER A 153 -0.79 -29.36 6.01
CA SER A 153 -0.88 -29.68 4.60
C SER A 153 -0.32 -31.09 4.36
N SER A 154 -0.94 -31.86 3.47
CA SER A 154 -0.41 -33.15 3.03
C SER A 154 0.88 -32.94 2.22
N ARG A 155 2.04 -33.17 2.85
CA ARG A 155 3.37 -32.89 2.29
C ARG A 155 4.14 -34.10 1.79
N SER A 156 3.52 -35.26 1.67
CA SER A 156 4.20 -36.55 1.39
C SER A 156 5.09 -36.56 0.13
N LYS A 157 4.95 -35.61 -0.78
CA LYS A 157 5.72 -35.53 -2.04
C LYS A 157 6.53 -34.22 -2.19
N GLN A 158 6.59 -33.38 -1.15
CA GLN A 158 7.26 -32.07 -1.22
C GLN A 158 8.61 -32.12 -0.51
N PRO A 159 9.54 -31.17 -0.77
CA PRO A 159 10.71 -30.98 0.07
C PRO A 159 10.33 -30.82 1.54
N LEU A 160 11.22 -31.20 2.43
CA LEU A 160 11.05 -31.12 3.89
C LEU A 160 9.84 -31.97 4.39
N ASN A 161 9.63 -33.13 3.77
CA ASN A 161 8.50 -34.00 4.05
C ASN A 161 8.50 -34.62 5.46
N THR A 162 9.60 -34.55 6.19
CA THR A 162 9.69 -34.95 7.61
C THR A 162 9.17 -33.88 8.57
N TRP A 163 8.99 -32.65 8.10
CA TRP A 163 8.47 -31.56 8.91
C TRP A 163 6.95 -31.62 8.95
N HIS A 164 6.38 -31.82 10.11
CA HIS A 164 4.96 -32.01 10.30
C HIS A 164 4.30 -30.82 10.99
N SER A 165 3.11 -30.46 10.54
CA SER A 165 2.18 -29.63 11.27
C SER A 165 1.25 -30.53 12.08
N ASN A 166 1.41 -30.53 13.40
CA ASN A 166 0.63 -31.30 14.35
C ASN A 166 -0.31 -30.43 15.17
N ILE A 167 -0.45 -29.15 14.82
CA ILE A 167 -1.39 -28.22 15.44
C ILE A 167 -2.82 -28.56 15.02
N ASP A 168 -3.77 -28.25 15.90
CA ASP A 168 -5.19 -28.28 15.58
C ASP A 168 -5.56 -26.90 14.99
N ASP A 169 -5.80 -26.88 13.66
CA ASP A 169 -6.10 -25.66 12.91
C ASP A 169 -7.31 -24.90 13.49
N SER A 170 -8.27 -25.61 14.11
CA SER A 170 -9.46 -25.03 14.75
C SER A 170 -9.13 -24.26 16.05
N LYS A 171 -7.96 -24.54 16.66
CA LYS A 171 -7.44 -23.91 17.88
C LYS A 171 -6.40 -22.82 17.63
N CYS A 172 -6.18 -22.48 16.37
CA CYS A 172 -5.28 -21.41 15.98
C CYS A 172 -6.10 -20.25 15.40
N THR A 173 -5.87 -19.04 15.94
CA THR A 173 -6.61 -17.84 15.51
C THR A 173 -5.65 -16.76 15.08
N TYR A 174 -5.87 -16.23 13.88
CA TYR A 174 -5.16 -15.08 13.34
C TYR A 174 -6.01 -13.82 13.50
N THR A 175 -5.39 -12.70 13.89
CA THR A 175 -6.01 -11.38 13.90
C THR A 175 -5.09 -10.40 13.16
N GLY A 176 -5.51 -9.89 12.01
CA GLY A 176 -4.77 -8.91 11.22
C GLY A 176 -5.34 -7.51 11.38
N LEU A 177 -4.50 -6.57 11.83
CA LEU A 177 -4.79 -5.13 11.85
C LEU A 177 -3.53 -4.40 11.39
N TYR A 178 -3.44 -4.16 10.08
CA TYR A 178 -2.25 -3.60 9.44
C TYR A 178 -1.73 -2.35 10.19
N PRO A 179 -0.42 -2.23 10.47
CA PRO A 179 0.69 -3.08 10.01
C PRO A 179 1.09 -4.20 10.98
N ARG A 180 0.23 -4.54 11.93
CA ARG A 180 0.47 -5.61 12.91
C ARG A 180 -0.45 -6.81 12.68
N ALA A 181 -0.02 -7.97 13.16
CA ALA A 181 -0.85 -9.16 13.23
C ALA A 181 -0.55 -9.98 14.47
N TRP A 182 -1.54 -10.70 14.97
CA TRP A 182 -1.44 -11.61 16.09
C TRP A 182 -1.87 -12.99 15.66
N THR A 183 -1.14 -14.01 16.11
CA THR A 183 -1.52 -15.40 15.90
C THR A 183 -1.47 -16.16 17.22
N GLU A 184 -2.62 -16.65 17.64
CA GLU A 184 -2.77 -17.45 18.86
C GLU A 184 -2.71 -18.92 18.53
N TYR A 185 -1.99 -19.70 19.32
CA TYR A 185 -1.93 -21.16 19.25
C TYR A 185 -2.30 -21.74 20.60
N ASP A 186 -3.44 -22.39 20.70
CA ASP A 186 -3.85 -23.11 21.90
C ASP A 186 -3.20 -24.49 21.91
N LEU A 187 -2.09 -24.59 22.65
CA LEU A 187 -1.36 -25.82 22.93
C LEU A 187 -1.51 -26.24 24.40
N THR A 188 -2.62 -25.87 25.05
CA THR A 188 -2.90 -26.14 26.46
C THR A 188 -2.92 -27.63 26.77
N ALA A 189 -3.23 -28.50 25.79
CA ALA A 189 -3.09 -29.95 25.91
C ALA A 189 -1.63 -30.39 26.25
N TYR A 190 -0.64 -29.56 25.91
CA TYR A 190 0.78 -29.76 26.21
C TYR A 190 1.30 -28.83 27.30
N GLY A 191 0.38 -28.08 27.94
CA GLY A 191 0.68 -27.14 29.01
C GLY A 191 1.20 -25.78 28.56
N VAL A 192 1.03 -25.40 27.30
CA VAL A 192 1.57 -24.16 26.71
C VAL A 192 0.51 -23.41 25.96
N ARG A 193 0.53 -22.09 26.02
CA ARG A 193 -0.14 -21.17 25.10
C ARG A 193 0.91 -20.31 24.41
N LEU A 194 0.75 -20.08 23.11
CA LEU A 194 1.63 -19.21 22.33
C LEU A 194 0.84 -18.08 21.67
N ILE A 195 1.42 -16.90 21.68
CA ILE A 195 0.94 -15.77 20.89
C ILE A 195 2.13 -15.21 20.11
N CYS A 196 1.99 -15.12 18.79
CA CYS A 196 2.96 -14.43 17.93
C CYS A 196 2.43 -13.05 17.57
N ARG A 197 3.11 -11.99 17.99
CA ARG A 197 2.88 -10.63 17.48
C ARG A 197 3.85 -10.37 16.34
N GLN A 198 3.31 -10.03 15.17
CA GLN A 198 4.03 -9.61 13.97
C GLN A 198 3.93 -8.10 13.84
N ILE A 199 5.06 -7.41 13.69
CA ILE A 199 5.13 -5.95 13.71
C ILE A 199 5.98 -5.51 12.52
N SER A 200 5.40 -4.70 11.62
CA SER A 200 6.09 -4.00 10.53
C SER A 200 6.16 -2.50 10.83
N PRO A 201 7.27 -1.80 10.52
CA PRO A 201 7.47 -0.41 10.91
C PRO A 201 6.78 0.57 9.97
N VAL A 202 5.48 0.44 9.74
CA VAL A 202 4.71 1.36 8.90
C VAL A 202 3.94 2.33 9.79
N ILE A 203 4.46 3.55 9.87
CA ILE A 203 4.04 4.57 10.85
C ILE A 203 3.77 5.87 10.10
N PRO A 204 2.53 6.41 10.12
CA PRO A 204 2.22 7.69 9.50
C PRO A 204 3.15 8.81 9.97
N HIS A 205 3.53 9.67 9.04
CA HIS A 205 4.45 10.80 9.25
C HIS A 205 5.88 10.45 9.66
N ASP A 206 6.20 9.18 9.84
CA ASP A 206 7.56 8.71 10.08
C ASP A 206 8.19 8.20 8.79
N TYR A 207 9.20 8.93 8.27
CA TYR A 207 9.87 8.61 7.01
C TYR A 207 11.13 7.78 7.20
N LYS A 208 11.64 7.70 8.43
CA LYS A 208 12.80 6.88 8.77
C LYS A 208 12.39 5.44 9.06
N ASP A 209 11.54 5.25 10.05
CA ASP A 209 11.14 3.90 10.47
C ASP A 209 10.27 3.24 9.40
N SER A 210 9.36 3.99 8.76
CA SER A 210 8.50 3.45 7.70
C SER A 210 9.24 2.93 6.46
N CYS A 211 10.52 3.27 6.24
CA CYS A 211 11.28 2.74 5.10
C CYS A 211 12.10 1.47 5.43
N VAL A 212 12.13 1.02 6.69
CA VAL A 212 13.01 -0.07 7.13
C VAL A 212 12.50 -1.44 6.64
N PRO A 213 13.30 -2.21 5.88
CA PRO A 213 12.89 -3.49 5.31
C PRO A 213 13.02 -4.63 6.35
N CYS A 214 12.14 -4.66 7.34
CA CYS A 214 12.16 -5.67 8.39
C CYS A 214 10.78 -5.94 8.97
N ALA A 215 10.66 -7.06 9.69
CA ALA A 215 9.53 -7.35 10.56
C ALA A 215 10.02 -8.02 11.86
N VAL A 216 9.39 -7.66 12.97
CA VAL A 216 9.67 -8.26 14.27
C VAL A 216 8.55 -9.26 14.62
N PHE A 217 8.94 -10.39 15.17
CA PHE A 217 8.05 -11.44 15.66
C PHE A 217 8.31 -11.66 17.15
N VAL A 218 7.38 -11.26 17.97
CA VAL A 218 7.45 -11.45 19.43
C VAL A 218 6.56 -12.64 19.77
N TRP A 219 7.18 -13.70 20.22
CA TRP A 219 6.52 -14.92 20.65
C TRP A 219 6.35 -14.91 22.18
N SER A 220 5.15 -14.59 22.64
CA SER A 220 4.79 -14.73 24.04
C SER A 220 4.50 -16.19 24.32
N VAL A 221 5.33 -16.82 25.15
CA VAL A 221 5.27 -18.22 25.55
C VAL A 221 4.77 -18.28 26.98
N GLU A 222 3.61 -18.88 27.21
CA GLU A 222 2.99 -19.02 28.52
C GLU A 222 2.93 -20.50 28.93
N ASN A 223 3.46 -20.84 30.10
CA ASN A 223 3.27 -22.14 30.71
C ASN A 223 2.02 -22.14 31.60
N VAL A 224 0.99 -22.85 31.14
CA VAL A 224 -0.33 -22.93 31.82
C VAL A 224 -0.53 -24.22 32.63
N CYS A 225 0.53 -25.01 32.85
CA CYS A 225 0.45 -26.22 33.64
C CYS A 225 1.29 -26.14 34.93
N ALA A 226 1.10 -27.11 35.80
CA ALA A 226 1.77 -27.18 37.12
C ALA A 226 3.26 -27.56 37.04
N GLU A 227 3.68 -28.16 35.91
CA GLU A 227 5.07 -28.62 35.73
C GLU A 227 5.87 -27.62 34.89
N GLU A 228 7.20 -27.65 35.07
CA GLU A 228 8.10 -26.89 34.21
C GLU A 228 7.97 -27.33 32.76
N ARG A 229 8.04 -26.37 31.86
CA ARG A 229 8.11 -26.60 30.40
C ARG A 229 9.34 -25.92 29.82
N LYS A 230 10.06 -26.61 28.94
CA LYS A 230 11.09 -26.01 28.11
C LYS A 230 10.51 -25.86 26.70
N VAL A 231 10.41 -24.64 26.24
CA VAL A 231 9.79 -24.32 24.96
C VAL A 231 10.82 -23.67 24.04
N SER A 232 10.94 -24.21 22.85
CA SER A 232 11.78 -23.65 21.80
C SER A 232 10.94 -23.17 20.63
N ILE A 233 11.26 -21.99 20.12
CA ILE A 233 10.79 -21.50 18.83
C ILE A 233 11.99 -21.46 17.89
N THR A 234 11.86 -22.10 16.74
CA THR A 234 12.92 -22.12 15.71
C THR A 234 12.40 -21.43 14.46
N PHE A 235 13.12 -20.42 14.02
CA PHE A 235 12.83 -19.71 12.77
C PHE A 235 13.77 -20.22 11.69
N THR A 236 13.21 -20.77 10.61
CA THR A 236 13.96 -21.28 9.45
C THR A 236 13.69 -20.40 8.24
N PHE A 237 14.71 -20.17 7.41
CA PHE A 237 14.59 -19.37 6.21
C PHE A 237 15.55 -19.86 5.13
N LYS A 238 15.14 -19.81 3.86
CA LYS A 238 16.00 -20.17 2.72
C LYS A 238 16.29 -18.95 1.85
N ASN A 239 17.33 -19.05 1.03
CA ASN A 239 17.63 -18.09 -0.01
C ASN A 239 16.54 -18.05 -1.09
N GLY A 240 16.52 -16.96 -1.85
CA GLY A 240 15.62 -16.76 -2.99
C GLY A 240 14.19 -16.43 -2.61
N THR A 241 13.30 -16.59 -3.56
CA THR A 241 11.86 -16.25 -3.45
C THR A 241 10.95 -17.44 -3.72
N GLY A 242 11.52 -18.64 -3.78
CA GLY A 242 10.80 -19.89 -4.11
C GLY A 242 10.63 -20.13 -5.61
N THR A 243 11.20 -19.28 -6.50
CA THR A 243 11.22 -19.55 -7.94
C THR A 243 12.57 -20.07 -8.40
N LYS A 244 12.55 -21.11 -9.22
CA LYS A 244 13.78 -21.71 -9.76
C LYS A 244 14.53 -20.77 -10.71
N LYS A 245 13.86 -19.82 -11.34
CA LYS A 245 14.42 -19.00 -12.43
C LYS A 245 15.25 -17.82 -11.95
N GLN A 246 14.97 -17.28 -10.76
CA GLN A 246 15.64 -16.10 -10.22
C GLN A 246 16.51 -16.39 -9.00
N ASP A 247 16.29 -17.50 -8.33
CA ASP A 247 16.95 -17.89 -7.08
C ASP A 247 18.34 -18.52 -7.27
N ALA A 248 18.77 -18.72 -8.52
CA ALA A 248 19.86 -19.66 -8.82
C ALA A 248 21.15 -19.03 -9.30
N GLU A 249 21.22 -17.69 -9.45
CA GLU A 249 22.43 -17.07 -9.98
C GLU A 249 23.49 -16.86 -8.89
N GLY A 250 24.54 -17.67 -8.95
CA GLY A 250 25.76 -17.45 -8.16
C GLY A 250 25.80 -18.11 -6.78
N GLY A 251 24.77 -18.86 -6.38
CA GLY A 251 24.70 -19.50 -5.06
C GLY A 251 24.47 -18.53 -3.91
N ALA A 252 24.29 -19.07 -2.71
CA ALA A 252 24.10 -18.33 -1.48
C ALA A 252 25.16 -18.71 -0.43
N GLU A 253 25.45 -17.79 0.48
CA GLU A 253 26.43 -17.93 1.55
C GLU A 253 25.80 -17.60 2.89
N ALA A 254 25.97 -18.47 3.89
CA ALA A 254 25.53 -18.20 5.24
C ALA A 254 26.53 -17.35 6.03
N VAL A 255 25.99 -16.47 6.89
CA VAL A 255 26.76 -15.57 7.75
C VAL A 255 26.26 -15.69 9.18
N LEU A 256 27.21 -15.92 10.12
CA LEU A 256 26.89 -15.81 11.55
C LEU A 256 26.83 -14.34 11.96
N ILE A 257 25.81 -13.98 12.72
CA ILE A 257 25.60 -12.64 13.21
C ILE A 257 25.72 -12.62 14.72
N THR A 258 26.56 -11.72 15.24
CA THR A 258 26.58 -11.35 16.66
C THR A 258 26.78 -9.85 16.70
N GLN A 259 25.79 -9.11 17.15
CA GLN A 259 25.83 -7.66 17.18
C GLN A 259 25.04 -7.13 18.36
N GLY A 260 25.68 -6.33 19.24
CA GLY A 260 25.07 -5.84 20.46
C GLY A 260 24.45 -6.96 21.28
N ASN A 261 23.20 -6.82 21.64
CA ASN A 261 22.41 -7.82 22.38
C ASN A 261 21.63 -8.76 21.46
N MET A 262 22.19 -9.11 20.29
CA MET A 262 21.54 -9.97 19.32
C MET A 262 22.47 -11.07 18.84
N LYS A 263 21.97 -12.28 18.73
CA LYS A 263 22.55 -13.38 17.96
C LYS A 263 21.66 -13.71 16.78
N GLY A 264 22.26 -14.06 15.65
CA GLY A 264 21.49 -14.35 14.44
C GLY A 264 22.31 -15.12 13.40
N VAL A 265 21.66 -15.37 12.27
CA VAL A 265 22.23 -15.99 11.08
C VAL A 265 21.65 -15.30 9.84
N GLY A 266 22.50 -15.07 8.86
CA GLY A 266 22.11 -14.41 7.60
C GLY A 266 22.43 -15.26 6.37
N ILE A 267 21.84 -14.88 5.26
CA ILE A 267 22.09 -15.43 3.92
C ILE A 267 22.44 -14.27 2.99
N ARG A 268 23.66 -14.30 2.41
CA ARG A 268 24.05 -13.42 1.31
C ARG A 268 23.75 -14.10 -0.02
N GLN A 269 23.15 -13.38 -0.94
CA GLN A 269 22.72 -13.92 -2.22
C GLN A 269 22.59 -12.84 -3.28
N LYS A 270 22.21 -13.22 -4.49
CA LYS A 270 21.74 -12.32 -5.53
C LYS A 270 20.33 -12.70 -5.94
N ILE A 271 19.46 -11.71 -6.09
CA ILE A 271 18.11 -11.88 -6.64
C ILE A 271 18.04 -11.07 -7.93
N ALA A 272 17.78 -11.74 -9.05
CA ALA A 272 17.81 -11.13 -10.38
C ALA A 272 19.13 -10.34 -10.66
N GLY A 273 20.27 -10.89 -10.24
CA GLY A 273 21.58 -10.25 -10.37
C GLY A 273 21.94 -9.22 -9.28
N MET A 274 20.96 -8.72 -8.55
CA MET A 274 21.13 -7.68 -7.54
C MET A 274 21.52 -8.27 -6.17
N PRO A 275 22.57 -7.74 -5.50
CA PRO A 275 22.93 -8.19 -4.15
C PRO A 275 21.77 -8.02 -3.16
N CYS A 276 21.53 -9.09 -2.39
CA CYS A 276 20.49 -9.11 -1.37
C CYS A 276 20.94 -10.00 -0.21
N SER A 277 20.64 -9.61 1.02
CA SER A 277 20.78 -10.50 2.18
C SER A 277 19.49 -10.67 2.94
N TYR A 278 19.26 -11.88 3.46
CA TYR A 278 18.23 -12.16 4.47
C TYR A 278 18.92 -12.37 5.81
N ASN A 279 18.38 -11.76 6.87
CA ASN A 279 19.00 -11.77 8.18
C ASN A 279 17.96 -12.11 9.24
N LEU A 280 18.21 -13.18 10.00
CA LEU A 280 17.43 -13.58 11.16
C LEU A 280 18.20 -13.17 12.42
N GLY A 281 17.54 -12.47 13.33
CA GLY A 281 18.10 -12.10 14.63
C GLY A 281 17.18 -12.52 15.78
N CYS A 282 17.74 -12.75 16.94
CA CYS A 282 17.01 -12.96 18.18
C CYS A 282 17.71 -12.20 19.32
N ARG A 283 16.91 -11.54 20.18
CA ARG A 283 17.42 -10.82 21.35
C ARG A 283 18.05 -11.78 22.34
N VAL A 284 19.25 -11.46 22.81
CA VAL A 284 19.96 -12.21 23.85
C VAL A 284 19.50 -11.71 25.21
N LEU A 285 18.94 -12.64 26.00
CA LEU A 285 18.61 -12.43 27.39
C LEU A 285 19.22 -13.59 28.21
N PRO A 286 19.54 -13.40 29.53
CA PRO A 286 20.21 -14.42 30.34
C PRO A 286 19.48 -15.76 30.42
N GLU A 287 18.16 -15.75 30.42
CA GLU A 287 17.28 -16.90 30.51
C GLU A 287 16.98 -17.59 29.18
N ILE A 288 17.39 -17.00 28.06
CA ILE A 288 17.16 -17.53 26.72
C ILE A 288 18.43 -18.19 26.18
N SER A 289 18.32 -19.47 25.84
CA SER A 289 19.37 -20.16 25.09
C SER A 289 19.14 -20.02 23.59
N ILE A 290 20.13 -19.48 22.86
CA ILE A 290 20.03 -19.25 21.41
C ILE A 290 21.07 -20.12 20.70
N THR A 291 20.60 -20.97 19.79
CA THR A 291 21.43 -21.82 18.91
C THR A 291 21.13 -21.56 17.42
N ARG A 292 22.13 -21.78 16.56
CA ARG A 292 22.08 -21.42 15.14
C ARG A 292 22.52 -22.58 14.25
N CYS A 293 21.88 -22.69 13.10
CA CYS A 293 22.31 -23.57 12.01
C CYS A 293 22.59 -22.73 10.77
N THR A 294 23.84 -22.78 10.29
CA THR A 294 24.26 -22.03 9.09
C THR A 294 23.93 -22.74 7.80
N GLN A 295 23.52 -24.00 7.86
CA GLN A 295 23.22 -24.77 6.65
C GLN A 295 22.27 -25.93 6.93
N PHE A 296 21.15 -25.95 6.23
CA PHE A 296 20.34 -27.14 5.97
C PHE A 296 19.91 -27.17 4.50
N ASP A 297 19.66 -28.36 3.96
CA ASP A 297 19.17 -28.51 2.59
C ASP A 297 17.66 -28.27 2.51
N PRO A 298 17.20 -27.15 1.94
CA PRO A 298 15.78 -26.83 1.82
C PRO A 298 15.06 -27.66 0.75
N CYS A 299 15.80 -28.41 -0.07
CA CYS A 299 15.28 -29.32 -1.11
C CYS A 299 15.28 -30.78 -0.65
N GLY A 300 15.93 -31.10 0.47
CA GLY A 300 16.02 -32.41 1.08
C GLY A 300 14.79 -32.80 1.90
N THR A 301 14.94 -33.83 2.72
CA THR A 301 13.87 -34.30 3.61
C THR A 301 13.67 -33.41 4.83
N GLY A 302 14.72 -32.71 5.29
CA GLY A 302 14.74 -31.91 6.53
C GLY A 302 14.86 -32.74 7.80
N GLU A 303 15.10 -34.06 7.69
CA GLU A 303 15.09 -35.00 8.83
C GLU A 303 16.12 -34.64 9.88
N GLN A 304 17.34 -34.25 9.48
CA GLN A 304 18.40 -33.96 10.44
C GLN A 304 18.00 -32.82 11.39
N LEU A 305 17.61 -31.67 10.87
CA LEU A 305 17.20 -30.51 11.66
C LEU A 305 15.98 -30.82 12.55
N TRP A 306 15.01 -31.56 11.98
CA TRP A 306 13.81 -31.97 12.71
C TRP A 306 14.11 -32.89 13.87
N ALA A 307 15.02 -33.86 13.68
CA ALA A 307 15.45 -34.79 14.72
C ALA A 307 16.26 -34.09 15.82
N GLU A 308 17.20 -33.20 15.45
CA GLU A 308 17.97 -32.41 16.41
C GLU A 308 17.06 -31.58 17.33
N LEU A 309 16.07 -30.90 16.78
CA LEU A 309 15.09 -30.15 17.58
C LEU A 309 14.26 -31.07 18.47
N ARG A 310 13.87 -32.23 17.96
CA ARG A 310 13.09 -33.22 18.72
C ARG A 310 13.89 -33.80 19.88
N GLU A 311 15.14 -34.11 19.67
CA GLU A 311 16.02 -34.70 20.66
C GLU A 311 16.47 -33.69 21.73
N ASN A 312 16.98 -32.53 21.28
CA ASN A 312 17.64 -31.58 22.17
C ASN A 312 16.73 -30.36 22.51
N GLY A 313 15.72 -30.06 21.69
CA GLY A 313 14.98 -28.82 21.76
C GLY A 313 15.78 -27.62 21.23
N GLN A 314 16.95 -27.86 20.69
CA GLN A 314 17.92 -26.87 20.23
C GLN A 314 18.66 -27.41 18.99
N LEU A 315 19.27 -26.50 18.24
CA LEU A 315 20.11 -26.83 17.09
C LEU A 315 21.52 -27.18 17.56
N ASN A 316 22.13 -28.14 16.92
CA ASN A 316 23.55 -28.41 17.09
C ASN A 316 24.35 -27.32 16.35
N GLU A 317 25.03 -26.45 17.09
CA GLU A 317 25.92 -25.41 16.53
C GLU A 317 27.19 -26.05 15.90
N LYS A 318 26.99 -26.90 14.89
CA LYS A 318 28.08 -27.30 14.03
C LYS A 318 28.23 -26.23 12.94
N HIS A 319 29.25 -25.42 13.07
CA HIS A 319 29.56 -24.45 12.04
C HIS A 319 30.31 -25.20 10.92
N CYS A 320 29.90 -25.01 9.68
CA CYS A 320 30.77 -25.27 8.55
C CYS A 320 31.87 -24.22 8.60
N ASP A 321 33.11 -24.62 8.88
CA ASP A 321 34.29 -23.73 8.90
C ASP A 321 34.61 -23.14 7.52
N GLU A 322 34.03 -23.68 6.44
CA GLU A 322 34.10 -23.12 5.09
C GLU A 322 32.70 -22.73 4.61
N PRO A 323 32.52 -21.48 4.08
CA PRO A 323 31.26 -21.06 3.50
C PRO A 323 30.96 -21.90 2.26
N LEU A 324 30.09 -22.86 2.38
CA LEU A 324 29.58 -23.64 1.23
C LEU A 324 28.66 -22.73 0.39
N LYS A 325 29.15 -22.31 -0.76
CA LYS A 325 28.32 -21.70 -1.79
C LYS A 325 27.44 -22.78 -2.41
N THR A 326 26.21 -22.87 -1.90
CA THR A 326 25.22 -23.79 -2.45
C THR A 326 24.16 -23.02 -3.22
N LYS A 327 23.55 -23.67 -4.20
CA LYS A 327 22.46 -23.08 -4.99
C LYS A 327 21.22 -22.87 -4.11
N ASP A 328 20.90 -23.84 -3.27
CA ASP A 328 19.81 -23.82 -2.33
C ASP A 328 20.36 -23.94 -0.91
N LEU A 329 20.14 -22.90 -0.11
CA LEU A 329 20.67 -22.77 1.24
C LEU A 329 19.56 -22.40 2.21
N GLY A 330 19.38 -23.21 3.23
CA GLY A 330 18.53 -22.88 4.38
C GLY A 330 19.37 -22.59 5.63
N VAL A 331 18.92 -21.63 6.43
CA VAL A 331 19.47 -21.29 7.76
C VAL A 331 18.39 -21.39 8.83
N ALA A 332 18.80 -21.60 10.08
CA ALA A 332 17.84 -21.66 11.18
C ALA A 332 18.39 -20.97 12.44
N LEU A 333 17.48 -20.36 13.19
CA LEU A 333 17.74 -19.69 14.45
C LEU A 333 16.75 -20.19 15.49
N CYS A 334 17.22 -20.79 16.59
CA CYS A 334 16.41 -21.35 17.64
C CYS A 334 16.61 -20.59 18.94
N ALA A 335 15.53 -20.20 19.59
CA ALA A 335 15.52 -19.66 20.95
C ALA A 335 14.71 -20.57 21.87
N GLN A 336 15.29 -20.93 23.02
CA GLN A 336 14.68 -21.81 24.02
C GLN A 336 14.61 -21.10 25.36
N VAL A 337 13.48 -21.26 26.04
CA VAL A 337 13.25 -20.77 27.41
C VAL A 337 12.70 -21.88 28.31
N ALA A 338 13.10 -21.89 29.55
CA ALA A 338 12.55 -22.76 30.62
C ALA A 338 11.55 -21.96 31.45
N LEU A 339 10.31 -22.42 31.51
CA LEU A 339 9.20 -21.73 32.16
C LEU A 339 8.69 -22.52 33.34
N LYS A 340 8.71 -21.90 34.51
CA LYS A 340 8.07 -22.44 35.72
C LYS A 340 6.54 -22.38 35.58
N GLN A 341 5.83 -23.01 36.48
CA GLN A 341 4.38 -22.96 36.55
C GLN A 341 3.83 -21.51 36.47
N ASN A 342 2.85 -21.29 35.62
CA ASN A 342 2.16 -20.01 35.44
C ASN A 342 3.09 -18.81 35.19
N THR A 343 4.21 -19.04 34.50
CA THR A 343 5.08 -17.96 34.03
C THR A 343 5.03 -17.83 32.53
N SER A 344 5.29 -16.64 32.07
CA SER A 344 5.42 -16.33 30.61
C SER A 344 6.74 -15.66 30.31
N HIS A 345 7.19 -15.78 29.08
CA HIS A 345 8.36 -15.08 28.58
C HIS A 345 8.23 -14.78 27.08
N ASP A 346 8.77 -13.64 26.66
CA ASP A 346 8.79 -13.24 25.25
C ASP A 346 10.10 -13.68 24.58
N LEU A 347 10.00 -14.35 23.44
CA LEU A 347 11.11 -14.63 22.52
C LEU A 347 11.01 -13.69 21.33
N GLU A 348 11.97 -12.79 21.18
CA GLU A 348 11.93 -11.71 20.19
C GLU A 348 12.81 -12.04 18.99
N PHE A 349 12.18 -12.30 17.86
CA PHE A 349 12.84 -12.54 16.59
C PHE A 349 12.66 -11.35 15.64
N VAL A 350 13.60 -11.19 14.71
CA VAL A 350 13.53 -10.25 13.61
C VAL A 350 13.93 -10.93 12.30
N LEU A 351 13.22 -10.61 11.25
CA LEU A 351 13.61 -10.84 9.86
C LEU A 351 13.89 -9.49 9.21
N ALA A 352 15.09 -9.30 8.68
CA ALA A 352 15.44 -8.15 7.88
C ALA A 352 16.01 -8.58 6.53
N TRP A 353 15.76 -7.79 5.49
CA TRP A 353 16.38 -7.99 4.19
C TRP A 353 17.07 -6.70 3.75
N ASP A 354 18.29 -6.83 3.31
CA ASP A 354 19.11 -5.72 2.86
C ASP A 354 19.40 -5.87 1.37
N MET A 355 18.79 -5.01 0.58
CA MET A 355 18.90 -4.95 -0.88
C MET A 355 18.99 -3.48 -1.29
N PRO A 356 20.13 -2.82 -1.07
CA PRO A 356 20.24 -1.36 -1.16
C PRO A 356 20.15 -0.85 -2.59
N HIS A 357 20.63 -1.62 -3.54
CA HIS A 357 20.68 -1.23 -4.94
C HIS A 357 19.69 -2.03 -5.78
N ILE A 358 19.03 -1.34 -6.69
CA ILE A 358 18.12 -1.93 -7.66
C ILE A 358 18.43 -1.45 -9.07
N GLU A 359 18.17 -2.30 -10.05
CA GLU A 359 18.33 -2.01 -11.46
C GLU A 359 17.07 -2.39 -12.22
N PHE A 360 16.69 -1.53 -13.17
CA PHE A 360 15.65 -1.83 -14.13
C PHE A 360 16.29 -2.31 -15.44
N PRO A 361 15.72 -3.29 -16.15
CA PRO A 361 16.43 -4.05 -17.18
C PRO A 361 16.90 -3.23 -18.39
N LYS A 362 16.19 -2.15 -18.77
CA LYS A 362 16.42 -1.52 -20.09
C LYS A 362 17.65 -0.61 -20.17
N LYS A 363 17.99 0.12 -19.12
CA LYS A 363 19.13 1.07 -19.13
C LYS A 363 20.24 0.73 -18.14
N HIS A 364 20.07 -0.31 -17.36
CA HIS A 364 21.05 -0.74 -16.34
C HIS A 364 21.52 0.38 -15.41
N LYS A 365 20.65 1.37 -15.16
CA LYS A 365 20.90 2.41 -14.20
C LYS A 365 20.69 1.84 -12.80
N THR A 366 21.67 1.98 -11.94
CA THR A 366 21.55 1.61 -10.53
C THR A 366 20.84 2.70 -9.75
N TYR A 367 19.82 2.33 -9.04
CA TYR A 367 19.09 3.17 -8.09
C TYR A 367 19.38 2.69 -6.67
N THR A 368 19.30 3.61 -5.72
CA THR A 368 19.55 3.31 -4.31
C THR A 368 18.25 3.44 -3.54
N ARG A 369 17.91 2.46 -2.73
CA ARG A 369 16.71 2.48 -1.89
C ARG A 369 16.85 3.51 -0.77
N TYR A 370 15.76 4.16 -0.38
CA TYR A 370 15.76 5.28 0.56
C TYR A 370 16.24 4.92 1.96
N TYR A 371 15.96 3.71 2.48
CA TYR A 371 16.42 3.29 3.81
C TYR A 371 17.95 3.36 3.99
N THR A 372 18.72 3.29 2.91
CA THR A 372 20.20 3.40 2.94
C THR A 372 20.68 4.77 3.43
N LYS A 373 19.82 5.77 3.40
CA LYS A 373 20.10 7.09 3.99
C LYS A 373 20.40 6.99 5.49
N TYR A 374 19.86 5.97 6.15
CA TYR A 374 19.98 5.71 7.58
C TYR A 374 20.90 4.53 7.92
N PHE A 375 21.10 3.60 7.00
CA PHE A 375 21.80 2.32 7.23
C PHE A 375 22.99 2.08 6.28
N ASP A 376 23.41 3.04 5.47
CA ASP A 376 24.37 2.93 4.39
C ASP A 376 23.94 1.99 3.23
N ALA A 377 24.68 2.06 2.11
CA ALA A 377 24.36 1.33 0.89
C ALA A 377 25.36 0.20 0.58
N SER A 378 26.03 -0.34 1.58
CA SER A 378 27.05 -1.39 1.41
C SER A 378 26.50 -2.76 1.04
N GLY A 379 25.20 -3.03 1.36
CA GLY A 379 24.61 -4.38 1.29
C GLY A 379 24.97 -5.28 2.48
N GLU A 380 25.63 -4.74 3.50
CA GLU A 380 26.05 -5.43 4.72
C GLU A 380 25.32 -4.93 5.96
N CYS A 381 24.23 -4.16 5.76
CA CYS A 381 23.49 -3.52 6.86
C CYS A 381 22.44 -4.40 7.52
N GLY A 382 22.16 -5.58 6.99
CA GLY A 382 21.15 -6.48 7.55
C GLY A 382 21.26 -6.71 9.05
N PRO A 383 22.44 -7.00 9.63
CA PRO A 383 22.64 -7.12 11.07
C PRO A 383 22.31 -5.85 11.86
N LYS A 384 22.66 -4.67 11.32
CA LYS A 384 22.36 -3.37 11.95
C LYS A 384 20.85 -3.08 11.91
N ILE A 385 20.17 -3.44 10.81
CA ILE A 385 18.71 -3.33 10.69
C ILE A 385 18.02 -4.24 11.72
N CYS A 386 18.50 -5.48 11.88
CA CYS A 386 17.98 -6.38 12.89
C CYS A 386 18.14 -5.83 14.32
N GLU A 387 19.31 -5.33 14.67
CA GLU A 387 19.58 -4.72 15.98
C GLU A 387 18.69 -3.49 16.21
N TYR A 388 18.58 -2.64 15.19
CA TYR A 388 17.71 -1.45 15.24
C TYR A 388 16.25 -1.84 15.48
N ALA A 389 15.73 -2.79 14.72
CA ALA A 389 14.36 -3.27 14.86
C ALA A 389 14.08 -3.83 16.26
N LEU A 390 14.95 -4.70 16.79
CA LEU A 390 14.82 -5.23 18.14
C LEU A 390 14.93 -4.14 19.22
N LYS A 391 15.66 -3.06 18.98
CA LYS A 391 15.77 -1.93 19.91
C LYS A 391 14.50 -1.08 19.93
N TYR A 392 13.86 -0.85 18.76
CA TYR A 392 12.84 0.19 18.61
C TYR A 392 11.41 -0.32 18.37
N TYR A 393 11.17 -1.60 18.14
CA TYR A 393 9.83 -2.12 17.81
C TYR A 393 8.77 -1.80 18.88
N ASN A 394 9.12 -1.74 20.18
CA ASN A 394 8.19 -1.34 21.23
C ASN A 394 7.71 0.12 21.03
N ASN A 395 8.58 0.97 20.50
CA ASN A 395 8.23 2.35 20.19
C ASN A 395 7.32 2.40 18.96
N TRP A 396 7.59 1.56 17.94
CA TRP A 396 6.71 1.43 16.79
C TRP A 396 5.30 1.01 17.19
N GLU A 397 5.17 0.02 18.09
CA GLU A 397 3.86 -0.41 18.59
C GLU A 397 3.11 0.74 19.27
N LYS A 398 3.79 1.56 20.10
CA LYS A 398 3.20 2.74 20.73
C LYS A 398 2.69 3.77 19.72
N LEU A 399 3.49 4.06 18.68
CA LEU A 399 3.13 5.03 17.64
C LEU A 399 1.98 4.51 16.78
N ILE A 400 2.00 3.25 16.41
CA ILE A 400 0.92 2.59 15.66
C ILE A 400 -0.38 2.60 16.49
N ASP A 401 -0.31 2.27 17.75
CA ASP A 401 -1.46 2.30 18.64
C ASP A 401 -2.03 3.71 18.79
N ALA A 402 -1.17 4.70 19.03
CA ALA A 402 -1.57 6.11 19.14
C ALA A 402 -2.27 6.62 17.86
N TRP A 403 -1.82 6.17 16.69
CA TRP A 403 -2.48 6.47 15.42
C TRP A 403 -3.82 5.76 15.25
N GLN A 404 -3.90 4.47 15.60
CA GLN A 404 -5.09 3.66 15.38
C GLN A 404 -6.21 3.92 16.40
N ARG A 405 -5.85 4.17 17.65
CA ARG A 405 -6.77 4.28 18.80
C ARG A 405 -7.91 5.28 18.60
N PRO A 406 -7.72 6.50 18.03
CA PRO A 406 -8.82 7.44 17.81
C PRO A 406 -9.94 6.89 16.91
N ILE A 407 -9.57 6.12 15.88
CA ILE A 407 -10.53 5.51 14.95
C ILE A 407 -11.17 4.26 15.59
N LEU A 408 -10.39 3.42 16.25
CA LEU A 408 -10.88 2.21 16.90
C LEU A 408 -11.88 2.50 18.02
N ASN A 409 -11.70 3.62 18.71
CA ASN A 409 -12.57 4.05 19.82
C ASN A 409 -13.69 5.01 19.39
N ASP A 410 -13.86 5.31 18.10
CA ASP A 410 -14.99 6.13 17.62
C ASP A 410 -16.26 5.26 17.53
N ASP A 411 -17.17 5.44 18.50
CA ASP A 411 -18.44 4.69 18.54
C ASP A 411 -19.40 5.03 17.38
N GLY A 412 -19.13 6.11 16.67
CA GLY A 412 -19.90 6.50 15.48
C GLY A 412 -19.52 5.71 14.22
N LEU A 413 -18.41 4.96 14.25
CA LEU A 413 -17.92 4.17 13.13
C LEU A 413 -18.37 2.70 13.24
N PRO A 414 -18.80 2.09 12.13
CA PRO A 414 -19.14 0.67 12.12
C PRO A 414 -17.92 -0.23 12.41
N ASP A 415 -18.12 -1.35 13.09
CA ASP A 415 -17.07 -2.28 13.50
C ASP A 415 -16.24 -2.81 12.29
N TRP A 416 -16.93 -3.14 11.18
CA TRP A 416 -16.26 -3.58 9.97
C TRP A 416 -15.31 -2.52 9.41
N TYR A 417 -15.68 -1.23 9.52
CA TYR A 417 -14.90 -0.12 9.00
C TYR A 417 -13.60 0.07 9.78
N LYS A 418 -13.62 -0.11 11.11
CA LYS A 418 -12.44 -0.04 11.98
C LYS A 418 -11.37 -1.07 11.61
N SER A 419 -11.75 -2.18 11.01
CA SER A 419 -10.82 -3.16 10.43
C SER A 419 -10.41 -2.79 9.01
N ALA A 420 -11.38 -2.40 8.18
CA ALA A 420 -11.17 -2.13 6.76
C ALA A 420 -10.20 -0.99 6.51
N ILE A 421 -10.36 0.13 7.24
CA ILE A 421 -9.58 1.37 7.02
C ILE A 421 -8.07 1.14 7.19
N PHE A 422 -7.67 0.30 8.13
CA PHE A 422 -6.26 -0.04 8.33
C PHE A 422 -5.81 -1.16 7.38
N ASN A 423 -6.61 -2.20 7.20
CA ASN A 423 -6.20 -3.35 6.40
C ASN A 423 -6.06 -3.02 4.91
N GLN A 424 -6.83 -2.07 4.35
CA GLN A 424 -6.65 -1.61 2.98
C GLN A 424 -5.32 -0.88 2.74
N LEU A 425 -4.68 -0.36 3.79
CA LEU A 425 -3.35 0.25 3.69
C LEU A 425 -2.25 -0.77 3.38
N TYR A 426 -2.53 -2.07 3.38
CA TYR A 426 -1.55 -3.09 2.99
C TYR A 426 -0.85 -2.74 1.68
N PHE A 427 -1.58 -2.11 0.74
CA PHE A 427 -1.08 -1.77 -0.58
C PHE A 427 0.04 -0.71 -0.57
N ILE A 428 0.13 0.13 0.45
CA ILE A 428 1.21 1.12 0.58
C ILE A 428 2.58 0.44 0.70
N SER A 429 2.69 -0.69 1.40
CA SER A 429 3.93 -1.45 1.50
C SER A 429 4.01 -2.62 0.52
N ASP A 430 2.87 -3.20 0.11
CA ASP A 430 2.76 -4.39 -0.75
C ASP A 430 2.23 -4.09 -2.16
N GLY A 431 2.21 -2.86 -2.60
CA GLY A 431 1.78 -2.46 -3.95
C GLY A 431 2.90 -2.45 -4.99
N GLY A 432 3.88 -3.35 -4.93
CA GLY A 432 5.08 -3.28 -5.77
C GLY A 432 5.94 -2.06 -5.45
N THR A 433 5.81 -1.56 -4.25
CA THR A 433 6.26 -0.26 -3.81
C THR A 433 7.78 -0.14 -3.82
N ILE A 434 8.26 0.98 -4.33
CA ILE A 434 9.67 1.38 -4.30
C ILE A 434 9.79 2.77 -3.69
N TRP A 435 10.82 2.95 -2.89
CA TRP A 435 11.20 4.25 -2.35
C TRP A 435 12.71 4.43 -2.53
N LEU A 436 13.10 5.42 -3.32
CA LEU A 436 14.44 5.59 -3.85
C LEU A 436 15.01 6.94 -3.45
N THR A 437 16.32 7.02 -3.24
CA THR A 437 17.00 8.32 -3.22
C THR A 437 16.91 8.97 -4.60
N CYS A 438 16.84 10.29 -4.67
CA CYS A 438 16.64 11.01 -5.92
C CYS A 438 17.53 12.25 -6.01
N GLU A 439 18.39 12.30 -7.04
CA GLU A 439 19.27 13.43 -7.30
C GLU A 439 18.99 14.12 -8.63
N SER A 440 18.23 13.45 -9.51
CA SER A 440 17.91 13.97 -10.85
C SER A 440 16.57 13.49 -11.36
N SER A 441 15.94 14.29 -12.23
CA SER A 441 14.68 13.97 -12.92
C SER A 441 14.84 14.29 -14.41
N PHE A 442 14.51 13.34 -15.28
CA PHE A 442 14.66 13.45 -16.76
C PHE A 442 16.04 14.00 -17.20
N GLY A 443 17.11 13.58 -16.52
CA GLY A 443 18.47 13.98 -16.84
C GLY A 443 18.91 15.38 -16.32
N LYS A 444 18.00 16.08 -15.63
CA LYS A 444 18.30 17.37 -14.97
C LYS A 444 18.57 17.12 -13.49
N GLU A 445 19.62 17.72 -12.95
CA GLU A 445 19.87 17.70 -11.50
C GLU A 445 18.74 18.44 -10.77
N LEU A 446 18.30 17.90 -9.62
CA LEU A 446 17.26 18.52 -8.81
C LEU A 446 17.79 19.79 -8.15
N SER A 447 16.95 20.82 -8.05
CA SER A 447 17.26 22.02 -7.27
C SER A 447 17.49 21.65 -5.80
N PHE A 448 18.18 22.49 -5.08
CA PHE A 448 18.52 22.24 -3.68
C PHE A 448 17.28 22.09 -2.79
N ASP A 449 16.23 22.85 -3.09
CA ASP A 449 14.95 22.91 -2.40
C ASP A 449 13.92 21.88 -2.91
N ASP A 450 14.30 21.00 -3.83
CA ASP A 450 13.41 19.95 -4.32
C ASP A 450 13.12 18.91 -3.22
N PRO A 451 11.86 18.65 -2.88
CA PRO A 451 11.49 17.74 -1.79
C PRO A 451 12.01 16.33 -1.98
N ARG A 452 12.23 15.88 -3.21
CA ARG A 452 12.76 14.55 -3.52
C ARG A 452 14.19 14.33 -3.04
N LYS A 453 14.99 15.39 -2.82
CA LYS A 453 16.31 15.27 -2.18
C LYS A 453 16.20 14.86 -0.72
N ALA A 454 15.20 15.39 -0.01
CA ALA A 454 14.97 15.04 1.39
C ALA A 454 14.21 13.72 1.55
N TYR A 455 13.11 13.55 0.82
CA TYR A 455 12.15 12.44 1.01
C TYR A 455 12.24 11.37 -0.07
N GLY A 456 13.13 11.49 -1.03
CA GLY A 456 13.31 10.51 -2.10
C GLY A 456 12.17 10.51 -3.12
N ARG A 457 12.20 9.52 -4.00
CA ARG A 457 11.22 9.26 -5.04
C ARG A 457 10.39 8.05 -4.63
N PHE A 458 9.08 8.20 -4.63
CA PHE A 458 8.13 7.15 -4.28
C PHE A 458 7.40 6.63 -5.51
N GLY A 459 7.21 5.32 -5.58
CA GLY A 459 6.40 4.69 -6.60
C GLY A 459 5.72 3.42 -6.09
N TYR A 460 4.50 3.19 -6.54
CA TYR A 460 3.76 1.95 -6.37
C TYR A 460 3.04 1.59 -7.66
N LEU A 461 2.77 0.31 -7.85
CA LEU A 461 2.10 -0.16 -9.06
C LEU A 461 0.62 0.21 -9.03
N GLU A 462 0.01 0.29 -10.20
CA GLU A 462 -1.44 0.34 -10.33
C GLU A 462 -2.11 -0.87 -9.68
N GLY A 463 -1.56 -2.05 -9.93
CA GLY A 463 -1.94 -3.31 -9.32
C GLY A 463 -0.83 -4.34 -9.43
N HIS A 464 -0.98 -5.48 -8.74
CA HIS A 464 0.02 -6.56 -8.79
C HIS A 464 0.18 -7.13 -10.20
N GLU A 465 -0.86 -7.04 -11.03
CA GLU A 465 -0.86 -7.54 -12.40
C GLU A 465 -0.76 -6.43 -13.44
N TYR A 466 -1.18 -5.21 -13.09
CA TYR A 466 -1.02 -4.03 -13.93
C TYR A 466 0.20 -3.26 -13.46
N ARG A 467 1.34 -3.59 -14.10
CA ARG A 467 2.65 -3.16 -13.65
C ARG A 467 3.05 -1.82 -14.26
N MET A 468 2.31 -0.80 -13.89
CA MET A 468 2.56 0.59 -14.24
C MET A 468 2.78 1.38 -12.96
N TYR A 469 3.91 2.08 -12.85
CA TYR A 469 4.18 2.90 -11.69
C TYR A 469 3.33 4.16 -11.68
N ASN A 470 2.68 4.42 -10.55
CA ASN A 470 1.95 5.66 -10.27
C ASN A 470 0.91 6.01 -11.34
N THR A 471 0.14 5.03 -11.84
CA THR A 471 -0.94 5.28 -12.80
C THR A 471 -1.86 6.39 -12.30
N TYR A 472 -1.87 7.53 -12.99
CA TYR A 472 -2.30 8.79 -12.40
C TYR A 472 -3.81 8.91 -12.19
N ASP A 473 -4.60 8.42 -13.14
CA ASP A 473 -6.06 8.41 -13.03
C ASP A 473 -6.57 7.50 -11.91
N VAL A 474 -5.78 6.46 -11.57
CA VAL A 474 -6.03 5.53 -10.46
C VAL A 474 -5.48 6.09 -9.14
N HIS A 475 -4.24 6.64 -9.18
CA HIS A 475 -3.64 7.33 -8.05
C HIS A 475 -4.51 8.47 -7.51
N PHE A 476 -5.26 9.14 -8.37
CA PHE A 476 -6.22 10.18 -8.00
C PHE A 476 -7.16 9.72 -6.87
N TYR A 477 -7.73 8.53 -6.96
CA TYR A 477 -8.57 7.94 -5.91
C TYR A 477 -7.73 7.50 -4.70
N ALA A 478 -6.61 6.83 -4.94
CA ALA A 478 -5.74 6.25 -3.91
C ALA A 478 -5.03 7.31 -3.06
N SER A 479 -4.80 8.48 -3.62
CA SER A 479 -3.96 9.54 -3.05
C SER A 479 -4.45 10.12 -1.73
N SER A 480 -5.71 9.90 -1.35
CA SER A 480 -6.25 10.31 -0.06
C SER A 480 -5.48 9.68 1.11
N ALA A 481 -5.10 8.40 0.99
CA ALA A 481 -4.28 7.73 2.00
C ALA A 481 -2.88 8.37 2.10
N LEU A 482 -2.21 8.53 0.95
CA LEU A 482 -0.83 9.01 0.93
C LEU A 482 -0.73 10.47 1.41
N SER A 483 -1.63 11.34 0.98
CA SER A 483 -1.61 12.76 1.33
C SER A 483 -1.83 13.03 2.81
N HIS A 484 -2.62 12.20 3.51
CA HIS A 484 -2.89 12.40 4.94
C HIS A 484 -1.89 11.68 5.83
N LEU A 485 -1.37 10.52 5.41
CA LEU A 485 -0.50 9.69 6.24
C LEU A 485 0.99 9.90 5.94
N TRP A 486 1.36 10.14 4.68
CA TRP A 486 2.75 10.42 4.26
C TRP A 486 2.78 11.57 3.24
N PRO A 487 2.38 12.80 3.62
CA PRO A 487 2.22 13.94 2.71
C PRO A 487 3.48 14.26 1.91
N ASN A 488 4.68 14.09 2.47
CA ASN A 488 5.91 14.36 1.73
C ASN A 488 6.19 13.33 0.62
N LEU A 489 5.68 12.09 0.72
CA LEU A 489 5.73 11.13 -0.38
C LEU A 489 4.75 11.52 -1.49
N GLN A 490 3.54 11.99 -1.13
CA GLN A 490 2.59 12.55 -2.09
C GLN A 490 3.19 13.75 -2.83
N VAL A 491 3.81 14.68 -2.12
CA VAL A 491 4.50 15.82 -2.71
C VAL A 491 5.61 15.37 -3.66
N SER A 492 6.45 14.42 -3.25
CA SER A 492 7.52 13.87 -4.10
C SER A 492 6.97 13.28 -5.40
N LEU A 493 5.88 12.54 -5.33
CA LEU A 493 5.19 11.98 -6.49
C LEU A 493 4.67 13.08 -7.43
N GLN A 494 4.05 14.13 -6.88
CA GLN A 494 3.55 15.25 -7.67
C GLN A 494 4.68 16.01 -8.40
N TYR A 495 5.85 16.11 -7.78
CA TYR A 495 7.03 16.70 -8.45
C TYR A 495 7.52 15.85 -9.63
N ASP A 496 7.43 14.53 -9.56
CA ASP A 496 7.74 13.66 -10.69
C ASP A 496 6.76 13.87 -11.85
N PHE A 497 5.47 14.02 -11.57
CA PHE A 497 4.48 14.34 -12.61
C PHE A 497 4.62 15.75 -13.16
N ARG A 498 4.90 16.75 -12.31
CA ARG A 498 5.19 18.13 -12.76
C ARG A 498 6.33 18.14 -13.78
N ASP A 499 7.42 17.45 -13.48
CA ASP A 499 8.57 17.39 -14.38
C ASP A 499 8.25 16.62 -15.66
N ALA A 500 7.42 15.58 -15.56
CA ALA A 500 6.98 14.79 -16.70
C ALA A 500 6.09 15.59 -17.69
N ILE A 501 5.26 16.50 -17.18
CA ILE A 501 4.41 17.38 -18.00
C ILE A 501 5.26 18.26 -18.95
N ASP A 502 6.48 18.62 -18.57
CA ASP A 502 7.41 19.48 -19.38
C ASP A 502 8.32 18.68 -20.34
N VAL A 503 8.03 17.37 -20.55
CA VAL A 503 8.89 16.49 -21.36
C VAL A 503 8.17 16.02 -22.62
N ASP A 504 8.88 15.99 -23.76
CA ASP A 504 8.47 15.28 -24.97
C ASP A 504 9.25 13.96 -25.07
N LEU A 505 8.53 12.84 -25.18
CA LEU A 505 9.10 11.53 -25.56
C LEU A 505 8.58 11.16 -26.93
N LEU A 506 9.32 11.56 -27.96
CA LEU A 506 8.92 11.44 -29.36
C LEU A 506 9.14 10.03 -29.95
N ASP A 507 9.68 9.09 -29.17
CA ASP A 507 9.73 7.69 -29.55
C ASP A 507 8.32 7.20 -29.86
N THR A 508 8.11 6.76 -31.11
CA THR A 508 6.79 6.33 -31.54
C THR A 508 6.47 4.91 -31.18
N ARG A 509 5.22 4.64 -30.84
CA ARG A 509 4.73 3.30 -30.60
C ARG A 509 3.35 3.07 -31.21
N LYS A 510 3.06 1.80 -31.48
CA LYS A 510 1.77 1.41 -32.03
C LYS A 510 0.74 1.29 -30.94
N MET A 511 -0.37 2.02 -31.04
CA MET A 511 -1.53 1.86 -30.19
C MET A 511 -2.24 0.55 -30.51
N LEU A 512 -2.64 -0.17 -29.48
CA LEU A 512 -3.25 -1.50 -29.64
C LEU A 512 -4.72 -1.40 -30.05
N TYR A 513 -5.44 -0.38 -29.60
CA TYR A 513 -6.84 -0.20 -29.90
C TYR A 513 -7.11 0.05 -31.39
N ASP A 514 -6.49 1.07 -31.97
CA ASP A 514 -6.75 1.52 -33.34
C ASP A 514 -5.59 1.23 -34.33
N GLY A 515 -4.42 0.89 -33.84
CA GLY A 515 -3.21 0.57 -34.60
C GLY A 515 -2.43 1.78 -35.08
N LYS A 516 -2.78 3.00 -34.67
CA LYS A 516 -2.03 4.22 -34.98
C LYS A 516 -0.62 4.18 -34.39
N ILE A 517 0.30 4.87 -35.04
CA ILE A 517 1.68 5.07 -34.57
C ILE A 517 1.77 6.50 -34.04
N LEU A 518 1.99 6.64 -32.72
CA LEU A 518 1.94 7.92 -32.04
C LEU A 518 3.15 8.09 -31.12
N PRO A 519 3.52 9.34 -30.75
CA PRO A 519 4.54 9.61 -29.76
C PRO A 519 4.17 9.00 -28.41
N ARG A 520 5.17 8.59 -27.65
CA ARG A 520 4.98 8.03 -26.31
C ARG A 520 4.38 9.05 -25.35
N HIS A 521 4.89 10.27 -25.38
CA HIS A 521 4.40 11.36 -24.55
C HIS A 521 4.64 12.71 -25.23
N THR A 522 3.71 13.61 -25.08
CA THR A 522 3.80 15.00 -25.57
C THR A 522 3.68 15.97 -24.40
N LYS A 523 4.46 17.05 -24.46
CA LYS A 523 4.49 18.13 -23.48
C LYS A 523 3.10 18.73 -23.21
N ASN A 524 2.92 19.33 -22.06
CA ASN A 524 1.70 19.98 -21.58
C ASN A 524 0.51 19.02 -21.46
N CYS A 525 0.76 17.77 -21.15
CA CYS A 525 -0.26 16.83 -20.67
C CYS A 525 0.29 15.97 -19.52
N VAL A 526 -0.58 15.53 -18.65
CA VAL A 526 -0.22 14.64 -17.58
C VAL A 526 -0.04 13.24 -18.14
N PRO A 527 1.10 12.57 -17.88
CA PRO A 527 1.27 11.19 -18.33
C PRO A 527 0.30 10.27 -17.56
N HIS A 528 -0.13 9.20 -18.22
CA HIS A 528 -0.96 8.18 -17.60
C HIS A 528 -0.20 7.45 -16.47
N ASP A 529 1.07 7.10 -16.71
CA ASP A 529 1.91 6.37 -15.76
C ASP A 529 3.38 6.81 -15.85
N LEU A 530 4.13 6.51 -14.81
CA LEU A 530 5.58 6.79 -14.76
C LEU A 530 6.45 5.60 -15.20
N GLY A 531 5.87 4.60 -15.88
CA GLY A 531 6.60 3.57 -16.59
C GLY A 531 6.46 2.15 -16.02
N ASP A 532 6.99 1.20 -16.79
CA ASP A 532 7.00 -0.25 -16.54
C ASP A 532 8.28 -0.67 -15.81
N PRO A 533 8.23 -1.46 -14.73
CA PRO A 533 9.42 -2.02 -14.09
C PRO A 533 10.30 -2.91 -14.99
N ASP A 534 9.79 -3.43 -16.11
CA ASP A 534 10.60 -4.13 -17.12
C ASP A 534 11.22 -3.19 -18.17
N GLU A 535 11.00 -1.88 -18.05
CA GLU A 535 11.66 -0.86 -18.86
C GLU A 535 12.61 0.00 -18.01
N GLU A 536 12.34 1.30 -17.93
CA GLU A 536 13.06 2.27 -17.12
C GLU A 536 12.05 3.27 -16.56
N PRO A 537 11.37 2.97 -15.46
CA PRO A 537 10.39 3.88 -14.87
C PRO A 537 11.01 5.22 -14.49
N PHE A 538 10.18 6.26 -14.42
CA PHE A 538 10.57 7.66 -14.19
C PHE A 538 11.42 8.31 -15.30
N THR A 539 11.69 7.58 -16.37
CA THR A 539 12.36 8.07 -17.57
C THR A 539 11.57 7.72 -18.84
N LEU A 540 11.11 6.47 -18.92
CA LEU A 540 10.23 5.99 -19.99
C LEU A 540 8.80 5.91 -19.47
N ILE A 541 8.19 7.08 -19.30
CA ILE A 541 6.80 7.24 -18.85
C ILE A 541 5.79 6.79 -19.90
N ASN A 542 4.51 6.70 -19.55
CA ASN A 542 3.43 6.23 -20.43
C ASN A 542 3.73 4.84 -21.03
N CYS A 543 3.89 3.81 -20.22
CA CYS A 543 4.05 2.46 -20.75
C CYS A 543 2.74 1.89 -21.32
N TYR A 544 1.60 2.36 -20.86
CA TYR A 544 0.28 2.05 -21.39
C TYR A 544 0.18 2.43 -22.88
N ASN A 545 -0.12 1.46 -23.75
CA ASN A 545 -0.20 1.64 -25.18
C ASN A 545 -1.47 1.06 -25.82
N ILE A 546 -2.53 0.84 -25.02
CA ILE A 546 -3.82 0.42 -25.57
C ILE A 546 -4.44 1.60 -26.31
N HIS A 547 -4.52 2.76 -25.67
CA HIS A 547 -5.05 4.01 -26.20
C HIS A 547 -4.01 5.13 -26.20
N ASP A 548 -4.29 6.22 -26.92
CA ASP A 548 -3.49 7.44 -26.86
C ASP A 548 -3.87 8.26 -25.63
N VAL A 549 -3.08 8.12 -24.57
CA VAL A 549 -3.30 8.81 -23.30
C VAL A 549 -2.97 10.31 -23.32
N ASN A 550 -2.27 10.81 -24.36
CA ASN A 550 -1.93 12.23 -24.48
C ASN A 550 -3.16 13.14 -24.67
N HIS A 551 -4.30 12.56 -24.94
CA HIS A 551 -5.57 13.26 -25.19
C HIS A 551 -6.68 12.85 -24.22
N TRP A 552 -6.34 12.16 -23.12
CA TRP A 552 -7.34 11.82 -22.10
C TRP A 552 -7.87 13.07 -21.41
N LYS A 553 -9.19 13.07 -21.15
CA LYS A 553 -9.93 14.25 -20.68
C LYS A 553 -9.83 14.44 -19.17
N ASP A 554 -9.55 13.40 -18.43
CA ASP A 554 -9.56 13.40 -16.97
C ASP A 554 -8.16 13.58 -16.34
N LEU A 555 -7.06 13.22 -17.00
CA LEU A 555 -5.72 13.27 -16.42
C LEU A 555 -5.30 14.69 -16.00
N ASN A 556 -5.48 15.67 -16.89
CA ASN A 556 -5.10 17.05 -16.62
C ASN A 556 -5.91 17.66 -15.48
N THR A 557 -7.21 17.44 -15.48
CA THR A 557 -8.12 17.94 -14.43
C THR A 557 -7.82 17.31 -13.07
N LYS A 558 -7.53 16.01 -13.04
CA LYS A 558 -7.12 15.28 -11.85
C LYS A 558 -5.82 15.81 -11.24
N PHE A 559 -4.85 16.22 -12.06
CA PHE A 559 -3.62 16.82 -11.57
C PHE A 559 -3.87 18.16 -10.87
N VAL A 560 -4.66 19.03 -11.48
CA VAL A 560 -5.03 20.32 -10.90
C VAL A 560 -5.72 20.14 -9.53
N LEU A 561 -6.67 19.23 -9.48
CA LEU A 561 -7.41 18.92 -8.26
C LEU A 561 -6.49 18.37 -7.15
N GLN A 562 -5.58 17.45 -7.49
CA GLN A 562 -4.62 16.91 -6.53
C GLN A 562 -3.63 17.97 -6.03
N VAL A 563 -3.14 18.84 -6.90
CA VAL A 563 -2.24 19.93 -6.49
C VAL A 563 -2.88 20.83 -5.43
N TYR A 564 -4.14 21.20 -5.63
CA TYR A 564 -4.82 22.04 -4.64
C TYR A 564 -5.13 21.26 -3.35
N ARG A 565 -5.57 20.00 -3.45
CA ARG A 565 -5.79 19.14 -2.29
C ARG A 565 -4.51 19.03 -1.44
N ASP A 566 -3.37 18.82 -2.09
CA ASP A 566 -2.09 18.70 -1.40
C ASP A 566 -1.69 20.02 -0.72
N TYR A 567 -1.89 21.14 -1.40
CA TYR A 567 -1.73 22.48 -0.78
C TYR A 567 -2.60 22.63 0.47
N TYR A 568 -3.87 22.25 0.37
CA TYR A 568 -4.83 22.37 1.47
C TYR A 568 -4.42 21.49 2.66
N VAL A 569 -4.08 20.23 2.42
CA VAL A 569 -3.65 19.28 3.46
C VAL A 569 -2.34 19.74 4.14
N LEU A 570 -1.35 20.21 3.37
CA LEU A 570 -0.11 20.75 3.93
C LEU A 570 -0.38 21.93 4.85
N ASN A 571 -1.31 22.80 4.48
CA ASN A 571 -1.70 23.95 5.28
C ASN A 571 -2.43 23.55 6.57
N GLU A 572 -3.40 22.61 6.49
CA GLU A 572 -4.10 22.06 7.68
C GLU A 572 -3.11 21.41 8.66
N LEU A 573 -2.19 20.58 8.16
CA LEU A 573 -1.19 19.92 8.99
C LEU A 573 -0.21 20.90 9.63
N ALA A 574 0.20 21.96 8.91
CA ALA A 574 1.06 22.99 9.46
C ALA A 574 0.36 23.78 10.58
N GLN A 575 -0.92 24.10 10.43
CA GLN A 575 -1.73 24.74 11.47
C GLN A 575 -1.90 23.82 12.68
N ALA A 576 -2.23 22.56 12.49
CA ALA A 576 -2.36 21.59 13.56
C ALA A 576 -1.06 21.39 14.34
N GLN A 577 0.09 21.43 13.67
CA GLN A 577 1.40 21.39 14.32
C GLN A 577 1.66 22.66 15.15
N ALA A 578 1.30 23.84 14.66
CA ALA A 578 1.44 25.10 15.37
C ALA A 578 0.55 25.16 16.63
N ASP A 579 -0.71 24.74 16.51
CA ASP A 579 -1.67 24.71 17.62
C ASP A 579 -1.28 23.66 18.68
N ASN A 580 -0.76 22.53 18.26
CA ASN A 580 -0.30 21.48 19.17
C ASN A 580 1.05 21.80 19.81
N ALA A 581 1.90 22.59 19.19
CA ALA A 581 3.16 23.05 19.82
C ALA A 581 2.90 23.84 21.13
N SER A 582 1.72 24.46 21.27
CA SER A 582 1.27 25.09 22.51
C SER A 582 0.70 24.11 23.54
N LYS A 583 0.21 22.94 23.12
CA LYS A 583 -0.47 21.93 23.96
C LYS A 583 0.42 20.72 24.33
N PHE A 584 1.42 20.40 23.53
CA PHE A 584 2.29 19.24 23.66
C PHE A 584 3.67 19.52 24.27
N SER A 585 3.81 20.57 25.07
CA SER A 585 5.03 20.80 25.87
C SER A 585 5.32 19.71 26.93
N SER A 586 4.46 18.70 27.05
CA SER A 586 4.54 17.64 28.06
C SER A 586 4.60 16.20 27.53
N ILE A 587 4.68 15.97 26.21
CA ILE A 587 4.96 14.62 25.70
C ILE A 587 6.45 14.54 25.40
N GLU A 588 7.20 13.97 26.33
CA GLU A 588 8.59 13.54 26.10
C GLU A 588 8.58 12.38 25.11
N PHE A 589 8.70 12.70 23.83
CA PHE A 589 8.91 11.71 22.77
C PHE A 589 10.40 11.64 22.44
N ILE A 590 10.95 10.43 22.64
CA ILE A 590 12.24 9.93 22.13
C ILE A 590 13.47 10.49 22.87
N ASP A 591 14.23 9.54 23.42
CA ASP A 591 15.60 9.74 23.92
C ASP A 591 16.45 10.54 22.89
N LYS A 592 16.69 11.80 23.24
CA LYS A 592 17.40 12.77 22.39
C LYS A 592 18.86 12.39 22.14
N ASP A 593 19.45 11.55 22.96
CA ASP A 593 20.89 11.27 22.93
C ASP A 593 21.27 10.25 21.86
N SER A 594 20.38 9.27 21.57
CA SER A 594 20.68 8.24 20.59
C SER A 594 20.54 8.72 19.13
N LEU A 595 19.72 9.72 18.84
CA LEU A 595 19.65 10.37 17.52
C LEU A 595 20.84 11.29 17.28
N TYR A 596 21.34 11.97 18.32
CA TYR A 596 22.45 12.92 18.23
C TYR A 596 23.80 12.23 17.94
N GLU A 597 24.04 11.04 18.50
CA GLU A 597 25.28 10.31 18.29
C GLU A 597 25.45 9.74 16.88
N MET A 598 24.35 9.32 16.22
CA MET A 598 24.38 8.83 14.84
C MET A 598 24.69 9.93 13.82
N TYR A 599 24.19 11.13 14.03
CA TYR A 599 24.37 12.26 13.10
C TYR A 599 25.70 13.03 13.28
N THR A 600 26.27 13.03 14.47
CA THR A 600 27.53 13.77 14.73
C THR A 600 28.76 13.08 14.18
N GLN A 601 28.71 11.76 13.91
CA GLN A 601 29.84 11.06 13.30
C GLN A 601 29.98 11.34 11.79
N ASP A 602 28.89 11.58 11.06
CA ASP A 602 28.94 11.85 9.62
C ASP A 602 29.25 13.33 9.30
N ASN A 603 28.83 14.26 10.15
CA ASN A 603 29.06 15.69 9.94
C ASN A 603 30.50 16.17 10.25
N LYS A 604 31.33 15.34 10.86
CA LYS A 604 32.76 15.68 11.06
C LYS A 604 33.60 15.61 9.79
N ARG A 605 33.09 15.08 8.69
CA ARG A 605 33.82 14.90 7.42
C ARG A 605 33.58 15.97 6.36
N LYS A 606 32.60 16.87 6.49
CA LYS A 606 32.30 17.92 5.50
C LYS A 606 32.03 19.27 6.17
N ASN A 607 33.03 20.10 6.28
CA ASN A 607 32.86 21.49 6.75
C ASN A 607 33.78 22.48 6.02
N SER A 608 33.20 23.25 5.09
CA SER A 608 33.67 24.57 4.72
C SER A 608 32.70 25.66 5.22
N ALA A 609 33.18 26.84 5.52
CA ALA A 609 32.42 27.92 6.18
C ALA A 609 31.28 28.47 5.31
N ASP A 610 31.39 28.40 3.99
CA ASP A 610 30.38 28.96 3.05
C ASP A 610 29.13 28.07 2.90
N GLU A 611 29.26 26.73 3.06
CA GLU A 611 28.12 25.84 3.08
C GLU A 611 27.21 26.03 4.31
N LYS A 612 27.74 26.51 5.44
CA LYS A 612 26.97 26.72 6.67
C LYS A 612 25.97 27.88 6.56
N GLN A 613 26.23 28.89 5.76
CA GLN A 613 25.37 30.06 5.62
C GLN A 613 24.26 29.83 4.59
N GLN A 614 24.55 29.03 3.56
CA GLN A 614 23.56 28.62 2.55
C GLN A 614 22.65 27.53 3.10
N ASN A 615 23.18 26.58 3.85
CA ASN A 615 22.42 25.56 4.57
C ASN A 615 21.49 26.13 5.65
N ARG A 616 21.81 27.26 6.28
CA ARG A 616 20.92 27.90 7.26
C ARG A 616 19.67 28.54 6.66
N LYS A 617 19.72 29.05 5.42
CA LYS A 617 18.56 29.66 4.75
C LYS A 617 17.60 28.63 4.14
N SER A 618 18.09 27.44 3.78
CA SER A 618 17.31 26.39 3.17
C SER A 618 16.85 25.32 4.16
N ALA A 619 17.54 25.14 5.29
CA ALA A 619 17.15 24.26 6.38
C ALA A 619 15.81 24.63 7.03
N SER A 620 15.27 25.83 6.75
CA SER A 620 13.93 26.22 7.18
C SER A 620 12.80 25.50 6.47
N LEU A 621 13.08 24.78 5.36
CA LEU A 621 12.07 24.14 4.54
C LEU A 621 11.91 22.62 4.79
N TYR A 622 12.92 21.91 5.29
CA TYR A 622 12.87 20.46 5.17
C TYR A 622 13.06 19.63 6.45
N ILE A 623 13.88 19.96 7.39
CA ILE A 623 14.03 19.22 8.65
C ILE A 623 14.77 20.08 9.69
N ASN A 624 14.20 20.30 10.84
CA ASN A 624 14.97 20.76 11.99
C ASN A 624 15.32 19.53 12.84
N GLU A 625 16.48 18.98 12.56
CA GLU A 625 16.97 17.72 13.17
C GLU A 625 17.14 17.79 14.69
N THR A 626 17.07 18.99 15.27
CA THR A 626 17.28 19.19 16.70
C THR A 626 16.09 18.82 17.59
N ASN A 627 14.88 18.61 17.03
CA ASN A 627 13.68 18.39 17.82
C ASN A 627 12.83 17.18 17.43
N GLY A 628 13.29 16.32 16.48
CA GLY A 628 12.52 15.15 16.02
C GLY A 628 11.21 15.51 15.30
N LYS A 629 11.02 16.78 14.89
CA LYS A 629 9.83 17.20 14.15
C LYS A 629 10.06 17.01 12.65
N VAL A 630 9.15 16.31 12.01
CA VAL A 630 9.06 16.26 10.56
C VAL A 630 8.51 17.59 10.06
N TYR A 631 9.25 18.28 9.20
CA TYR A 631 8.77 19.51 8.57
C TYR A 631 8.08 19.15 7.26
N LEU A 632 6.84 19.56 7.17
CA LEU A 632 6.11 19.55 5.91
C LEU A 632 6.70 20.64 4.99
N MET A 633 6.62 20.38 3.68
CA MET A 633 6.89 21.44 2.70
C MET A 633 5.96 22.62 2.96
N ASP A 634 6.47 23.84 2.82
CA ASP A 634 5.64 25.04 2.88
C ASP A 634 4.56 24.98 1.79
N ALA A 635 3.30 25.05 2.20
CA ALA A 635 2.15 24.87 1.32
C ALA A 635 2.13 25.91 0.19
N MET A 636 2.48 27.16 0.47
CA MET A 636 2.51 28.22 -0.54
C MET A 636 3.69 28.07 -1.51
N ALA A 637 4.85 27.60 -1.03
CA ALA A 637 5.98 27.29 -1.90
C ALA A 637 5.66 26.13 -2.84
N TYR A 638 4.96 25.09 -2.34
CA TYR A 638 4.46 24.01 -3.14
C TYR A 638 3.49 24.49 -4.23
N LEU A 639 2.49 25.30 -3.86
CA LEU A 639 1.52 25.84 -4.80
C LEU A 639 2.19 26.67 -5.89
N LYS A 640 3.15 27.53 -5.54
CA LYS A 640 3.94 28.33 -6.50
C LYS A 640 4.75 27.45 -7.46
N ALA A 641 5.28 26.32 -6.99
CA ALA A 641 6.07 25.40 -7.80
C ALA A 641 5.21 24.59 -8.79
N MET A 642 3.94 24.32 -8.44
CA MET A 642 3.02 23.49 -9.25
C MET A 642 2.17 24.30 -10.22
N TYR A 643 1.82 25.54 -9.88
CA TYR A 643 0.89 26.36 -10.66
C TYR A 643 1.23 26.52 -12.16
N PRO A 644 2.51 26.73 -12.55
CA PRO A 644 2.86 26.83 -13.97
C PRO A 644 2.51 25.58 -14.78
N ALA A 645 2.70 24.38 -14.21
CA ALA A 645 2.32 23.13 -14.85
C ALA A 645 0.79 22.99 -14.91
N CYS A 646 0.07 23.33 -13.84
CA CYS A 646 -1.40 23.34 -13.84
C CYS A 646 -1.94 24.27 -14.95
N LYS A 647 -1.39 25.48 -15.08
CA LYS A 647 -1.80 26.41 -16.14
C LYS A 647 -1.55 25.85 -17.53
N ALA A 648 -0.37 25.27 -17.77
CA ALA A 648 -0.02 24.72 -19.10
C ALA A 648 -0.96 23.60 -19.55
N ILE A 649 -1.31 22.66 -18.65
CA ILE A 649 -2.23 21.56 -18.97
C ILE A 649 -3.68 22.03 -19.09
N MET A 650 -4.09 23.06 -18.34
CA MET A 650 -5.45 23.62 -18.47
C MET A 650 -5.62 24.38 -19.79
N GLU A 651 -4.61 25.16 -20.22
CA GLU A 651 -4.62 25.82 -21.53
C GLU A 651 -4.80 24.80 -22.67
N ARG A 652 -4.14 23.64 -22.59
CA ARG A 652 -4.33 22.55 -23.54
C ARG A 652 -5.74 21.95 -23.43
N SER A 653 -6.28 21.84 -22.23
CA SER A 653 -7.60 21.23 -22.00
C SER A 653 -8.75 22.11 -22.48
N ILE A 654 -8.60 23.43 -22.48
CA ILE A 654 -9.58 24.36 -23.07
C ILE A 654 -9.83 24.05 -24.57
N GLU A 655 -8.85 23.52 -25.29
CA GLU A 655 -9.02 23.12 -26.71
C GLU A 655 -10.02 21.97 -26.89
N TYR A 656 -10.42 21.29 -25.82
CA TYR A 656 -11.42 20.23 -25.86
C TYR A 656 -12.86 20.77 -25.78
N ASP A 657 -13.07 22.02 -25.37
CA ASP A 657 -14.34 22.75 -25.48
C ASP A 657 -14.50 23.25 -26.92
N LYS A 658 -15.21 22.50 -27.77
CA LYS A 658 -15.27 22.73 -29.21
C LYS A 658 -16.32 23.74 -29.62
N ASP A 659 -17.42 23.84 -28.88
CA ASP A 659 -18.53 24.77 -29.18
C ASP A 659 -18.50 26.03 -28.29
N ASN A 660 -17.48 26.15 -27.42
CA ASN A 660 -17.26 27.26 -26.48
C ASN A 660 -18.42 27.48 -25.49
N ASP A 661 -19.05 26.37 -25.07
CA ASP A 661 -20.11 26.40 -24.09
C ASP A 661 -19.60 26.29 -22.64
N GLY A 662 -18.29 26.13 -22.46
CA GLY A 662 -17.60 25.99 -21.16
C GLY A 662 -17.46 24.56 -20.68
N LEU A 663 -17.86 23.54 -21.46
CA LEU A 663 -17.66 22.12 -21.17
C LEU A 663 -16.67 21.51 -22.17
N ILE A 664 -15.97 20.47 -21.74
CA ILE A 664 -15.11 19.67 -22.62
C ILE A 664 -15.87 18.47 -23.17
N GLU A 665 -15.58 18.10 -24.44
CA GLU A 665 -16.20 16.98 -25.10
C GLU A 665 -15.33 15.75 -25.13
N ASN A 666 -15.93 14.60 -24.81
CA ASN A 666 -15.40 13.29 -25.12
C ASN A 666 -15.57 12.99 -26.62
N THR A 667 -14.63 12.27 -27.19
CA THR A 667 -14.47 12.15 -28.65
C THR A 667 -15.02 10.86 -29.25
N LYS A 668 -15.89 10.15 -28.53
CA LYS A 668 -16.34 8.80 -28.90
C LYS A 668 -15.18 7.79 -29.02
N MET A 669 -14.13 8.05 -28.25
CA MET A 669 -12.95 7.19 -28.08
C MET A 669 -12.77 6.92 -26.59
N PRO A 670 -12.10 5.83 -26.19
CA PRO A 670 -11.71 5.62 -24.79
C PRO A 670 -10.68 6.68 -24.38
N ASP A 671 -11.13 7.78 -23.81
CA ASP A 671 -10.32 8.98 -23.53
C ASP A 671 -10.40 9.44 -22.06
N GLN A 672 -10.61 8.49 -21.15
CA GLN A 672 -10.68 8.69 -19.70
C GLN A 672 -10.51 7.34 -18.96
N THR A 673 -10.51 7.32 -17.61
CA THR A 673 -10.22 6.16 -16.76
C THR A 673 -11.06 4.90 -17.04
N TYR A 674 -12.28 5.06 -17.60
CA TYR A 674 -13.13 3.95 -18.06
C TYR A 674 -12.80 3.64 -19.52
N ASP A 675 -11.65 3.06 -19.77
CA ASP A 675 -10.99 2.90 -21.07
C ASP A 675 -11.64 1.88 -22.04
N THR A 676 -12.75 1.26 -21.62
CA THR A 676 -13.64 0.49 -22.49
C THR A 676 -15.06 1.05 -22.56
N TRP A 677 -15.41 2.01 -21.72
CA TRP A 677 -16.73 2.64 -21.66
C TRP A 677 -16.69 4.02 -22.30
N VAL A 678 -16.95 4.05 -23.57
CA VAL A 678 -16.81 5.22 -24.43
C VAL A 678 -17.87 6.29 -24.16
N MET A 679 -17.45 7.54 -24.03
CA MET A 679 -18.29 8.72 -23.87
C MET A 679 -18.29 9.57 -25.15
N GLU A 680 -19.38 10.26 -25.43
CA GLU A 680 -19.53 11.13 -26.60
C GLU A 680 -20.15 12.49 -26.24
N GLY A 681 -19.49 13.59 -26.60
CA GLY A 681 -19.85 14.93 -26.18
C GLY A 681 -19.59 15.17 -24.68
N PRO A 682 -20.24 16.15 -24.06
CA PRO A 682 -20.18 16.34 -22.63
C PRO A 682 -20.68 15.10 -21.87
N SER A 683 -19.93 14.66 -20.86
CA SER A 683 -20.28 13.54 -19.98
C SER A 683 -20.29 13.98 -18.52
N ALA A 684 -21.12 13.36 -17.70
CA ALA A 684 -21.22 13.73 -16.29
C ALA A 684 -19.85 13.64 -15.57
N TYR A 685 -19.07 12.61 -15.90
CA TYR A 685 -17.75 12.37 -15.31
C TYR A 685 -16.72 13.42 -15.71
N CYS A 686 -16.46 13.59 -17.02
CA CYS A 686 -15.41 14.51 -17.50
C CYS A 686 -15.81 15.98 -17.34
N ALA A 687 -17.07 16.35 -17.59
CA ALA A 687 -17.55 17.70 -17.36
C ALA A 687 -17.49 18.10 -15.89
N GLY A 688 -17.88 17.20 -14.98
CA GLY A 688 -17.77 17.44 -13.55
C GLY A 688 -16.35 17.66 -13.05
N LEU A 689 -15.41 16.84 -13.50
CA LEU A 689 -13.97 17.02 -13.23
C LEU A 689 -13.42 18.32 -13.81
N TRP A 690 -13.86 18.69 -15.01
CA TRP A 690 -13.46 19.92 -15.68
C TRP A 690 -13.90 21.16 -14.90
N LEU A 691 -15.18 21.24 -14.53
CA LEU A 691 -15.70 22.37 -13.75
C LEU A 691 -15.04 22.45 -12.36
N ALA A 692 -14.79 21.29 -11.75
CA ALA A 692 -14.04 21.24 -10.49
C ALA A 692 -12.61 21.79 -10.64
N ALA A 693 -11.93 21.43 -11.73
CA ALA A 693 -10.58 21.95 -12.01
C ALA A 693 -10.58 23.45 -12.31
N LEU A 694 -11.57 23.97 -13.04
CA LEU A 694 -11.73 25.41 -13.30
C LEU A 694 -11.95 26.20 -11.99
N GLN A 695 -12.82 25.71 -11.10
CA GLN A 695 -13.03 26.29 -9.78
C GLN A 695 -11.72 26.31 -8.98
N THR A 696 -11.00 25.20 -9.02
CA THR A 696 -9.71 25.08 -8.33
C THR A 696 -8.66 26.04 -8.88
N MET A 697 -8.56 26.16 -10.21
CA MET A 697 -7.64 27.12 -10.86
C MET A 697 -7.96 28.55 -10.52
N SER A 698 -9.25 28.92 -10.47
CA SER A 698 -9.69 30.28 -10.05
C SER A 698 -9.23 30.60 -8.63
N VAL A 699 -9.35 29.63 -7.69
CA VAL A 699 -8.89 29.81 -6.32
C VAL A 699 -7.36 29.88 -6.24
N MET A 700 -6.65 28.99 -6.90
CA MET A 700 -5.18 29.02 -6.93
C MET A 700 -4.64 30.33 -7.54
N ALA A 701 -5.27 30.81 -8.62
CA ALA A 701 -4.92 32.10 -9.23
C ALA A 701 -5.11 33.26 -8.26
N THR A 702 -6.20 33.25 -7.47
CA THR A 702 -6.45 34.27 -6.43
C THR A 702 -5.37 34.22 -5.35
N LEU A 703 -5.02 33.03 -4.84
CA LEU A 703 -3.99 32.83 -3.83
C LEU A 703 -2.60 33.29 -4.30
N LEU A 704 -2.34 33.24 -5.59
CA LEU A 704 -1.07 33.59 -6.21
C LEU A 704 -1.05 34.98 -6.84
N ASP A 705 -2.08 35.83 -6.61
CA ASP A 705 -2.22 37.17 -7.17
C ASP A 705 -2.12 37.19 -8.72
N GLN A 706 -2.89 36.28 -9.37
CA GLN A 706 -3.01 36.18 -10.83
C GLN A 706 -4.43 36.53 -11.32
N PRO A 707 -4.83 37.83 -11.24
CA PRO A 707 -6.23 38.20 -11.46
C PRO A 707 -6.75 37.90 -12.87
N ASN A 708 -5.90 37.97 -13.90
CA ASN A 708 -6.31 37.66 -15.26
C ASN A 708 -6.64 36.19 -15.45
N ASP A 709 -5.87 35.30 -14.85
CA ASP A 709 -6.13 33.87 -14.88
C ASP A 709 -7.40 33.55 -14.09
N CYS A 710 -7.59 34.18 -12.91
CA CYS A 710 -8.80 34.02 -12.11
C CYS A 710 -10.05 34.38 -12.89
N LEU A 711 -10.09 35.57 -13.51
CA LEU A 711 -11.24 36.02 -14.31
C LEU A 711 -11.53 35.10 -15.49
N ARG A 712 -10.49 34.64 -16.18
CA ARG A 712 -10.63 33.75 -17.32
C ARG A 712 -11.24 32.40 -16.94
N TYR A 713 -10.69 31.75 -15.89
CA TYR A 713 -11.23 30.46 -15.44
C TYR A 713 -12.63 30.59 -14.87
N GLN A 714 -12.96 31.73 -14.22
CA GLN A 714 -14.29 31.99 -13.72
C GLN A 714 -15.32 32.14 -14.86
N ASP A 715 -14.98 32.86 -15.96
CA ASP A 715 -15.87 33.05 -17.11
C ASP A 715 -16.21 31.70 -17.76
N ILE A 716 -15.21 30.81 -17.93
CA ILE A 716 -15.44 29.46 -18.49
C ILE A 716 -16.29 28.62 -17.53
N LEU A 717 -15.99 28.69 -16.22
CA LEU A 717 -16.72 27.96 -15.19
C LEU A 717 -18.20 28.35 -15.16
N ASP A 718 -18.51 29.65 -15.21
CA ASP A 718 -19.89 30.13 -15.15
C ASP A 718 -20.70 29.70 -16.38
N LYS A 719 -20.12 29.72 -17.58
CA LYS A 719 -20.73 29.16 -18.79
C LYS A 719 -20.95 27.65 -18.63
N GLY A 720 -19.90 26.92 -18.24
CA GLY A 720 -19.94 25.47 -18.12
C GLY A 720 -20.93 24.97 -17.06
N LYS A 721 -21.11 25.68 -15.94
CA LYS A 721 -22.18 25.36 -14.97
C LYS A 721 -23.57 25.41 -15.60
N HIS A 722 -23.83 26.43 -16.40
CA HIS A 722 -25.11 26.58 -17.09
C HIS A 722 -25.32 25.43 -18.10
N SER A 723 -24.30 25.18 -18.92
CA SER A 723 -24.34 24.12 -19.93
C SER A 723 -24.46 22.72 -19.33
N LEU A 724 -23.82 22.48 -18.15
CA LEU A 724 -23.95 21.20 -17.43
C LEU A 724 -25.41 20.93 -17.04
N GLU A 725 -26.09 21.93 -16.45
CA GLU A 725 -27.47 21.78 -16.02
C GLU A 725 -28.42 21.63 -17.23
N GLU A 726 -28.17 22.36 -18.30
CA GLU A 726 -29.00 22.29 -19.51
C GLU A 726 -28.82 20.96 -20.25
N LYS A 727 -27.59 20.49 -20.42
CA LYS A 727 -27.27 19.34 -21.27
C LYS A 727 -27.33 18.00 -20.54
N LEU A 728 -26.97 17.96 -19.24
CA LEU A 728 -26.78 16.71 -18.53
C LEU A 728 -27.74 16.46 -17.36
N TRP A 729 -28.39 17.48 -16.81
CA TRP A 729 -29.36 17.28 -15.73
C TRP A 729 -30.75 16.89 -16.30
N ASN A 730 -31.25 15.70 -15.91
CA ASN A 730 -32.55 15.20 -16.37
C ASN A 730 -33.70 15.38 -15.36
N GLY A 731 -33.49 16.17 -14.31
CA GLY A 731 -34.43 16.38 -13.21
C GLY A 731 -34.28 15.40 -12.05
N ARG A 732 -33.42 14.39 -12.12
CA ARG A 732 -33.19 13.38 -11.09
C ARG A 732 -31.70 13.04 -10.87
N TYR A 733 -30.92 12.95 -11.95
CA TYR A 733 -29.49 12.62 -11.94
C TYR A 733 -28.81 13.23 -13.17
N TYR A 734 -27.48 13.28 -13.16
CA TYR A 734 -26.68 13.65 -14.33
C TYR A 734 -26.53 12.44 -15.23
N ILE A 735 -27.02 12.55 -16.46
CA ILE A 735 -26.95 11.47 -17.46
C ILE A 735 -25.49 11.16 -17.83
N PHE A 736 -25.20 9.91 -18.18
CA PHE A 736 -23.85 9.44 -18.50
C PHE A 736 -23.15 10.35 -19.53
N ASP A 737 -23.81 10.59 -20.67
CA ASP A 737 -23.44 11.60 -21.67
C ASP A 737 -24.71 12.04 -22.43
N VAL A 738 -24.57 12.98 -23.36
CA VAL A 738 -25.70 13.54 -24.14
C VAL A 738 -26.42 12.52 -25.04
N HIS A 739 -25.85 11.33 -25.24
CA HIS A 739 -26.41 10.26 -26.05
C HIS A 739 -27.01 9.11 -25.22
N HIS A 740 -26.49 8.87 -24.00
CA HIS A 740 -26.92 7.77 -23.10
C HIS A 740 -27.69 8.31 -21.90
N LYS A 741 -28.94 8.80 -22.19
CA LYS A 741 -29.76 9.54 -21.23
C LYS A 741 -30.34 8.70 -20.08
N ASP A 742 -30.46 7.39 -20.29
CA ASP A 742 -31.09 6.47 -19.33
C ASP A 742 -30.05 5.76 -18.43
N THR A 743 -28.76 6.03 -18.63
CA THR A 743 -27.68 5.44 -17.87
C THR A 743 -27.32 6.30 -16.67
N ILE A 744 -27.36 5.70 -15.46
CA ILE A 744 -26.84 6.24 -14.20
C ILE A 744 -25.41 5.74 -14.04
N MET A 745 -24.46 6.64 -14.04
CA MET A 745 -23.08 6.35 -13.71
C MET A 745 -22.85 6.50 -12.20
N ALA A 746 -22.24 5.51 -11.56
CA ALA A 746 -21.93 5.57 -10.12
C ALA A 746 -21.01 6.76 -9.78
N ASP A 747 -20.10 7.09 -10.66
CA ASP A 747 -19.04 8.10 -10.48
C ASP A 747 -19.37 9.46 -11.09
N GLN A 748 -20.65 9.74 -11.38
CA GLN A 748 -21.10 10.97 -12.04
C GLN A 748 -20.74 12.26 -11.27
N LEU A 749 -20.51 12.16 -9.97
CA LEU A 749 -20.18 13.28 -9.07
C LEU A 749 -18.69 13.28 -8.63
N CYS A 750 -17.81 12.65 -9.39
CA CYS A 750 -16.38 12.54 -9.06
C CYS A 750 -15.71 13.91 -8.80
N GLY A 751 -16.00 14.92 -9.61
CA GLY A 751 -15.51 16.28 -9.41
C GLY A 751 -16.02 16.92 -8.11
N HIS A 752 -17.29 16.71 -7.75
CA HIS A 752 -17.85 17.19 -6.50
C HIS A 752 -17.20 16.53 -5.28
N TRP A 753 -17.07 15.18 -5.30
CA TRP A 753 -16.35 14.44 -4.26
C TRP A 753 -14.99 15.05 -3.97
N TYR A 754 -14.25 15.33 -5.02
CA TYR A 754 -12.87 15.79 -4.86
C TYR A 754 -12.80 17.23 -4.34
N LEU A 755 -13.65 18.14 -4.80
CA LEU A 755 -13.74 19.49 -4.25
C LEU A 755 -14.06 19.49 -2.76
N LYS A 756 -15.04 18.69 -2.32
CA LYS A 756 -15.34 18.57 -0.88
C LYS A 756 -14.18 17.97 -0.09
N THR A 757 -13.43 17.03 -0.68
CA THR A 757 -12.18 16.50 -0.09
C THR A 757 -11.10 17.57 0.02
N CYS A 758 -11.07 18.57 -0.85
CA CYS A 758 -10.19 19.76 -0.77
C CYS A 758 -10.68 20.84 0.22
N GLY A 759 -11.75 20.60 0.95
CA GLY A 759 -12.31 21.60 1.88
C GLY A 759 -13.02 22.76 1.21
N PHE A 760 -13.42 22.63 -0.05
CA PHE A 760 -14.20 23.67 -0.74
C PHE A 760 -15.66 23.70 -0.26
N ASP A 761 -16.12 24.89 0.09
CA ASP A 761 -17.56 25.17 0.27
C ASP A 761 -18.26 25.61 -1.02
N TYR A 762 -17.50 25.79 -2.08
CA TYR A 762 -18.02 26.18 -3.39
C TYR A 762 -18.77 25.03 -4.05
N GLU A 763 -19.90 25.36 -4.65
CA GLU A 763 -20.73 24.39 -5.36
C GLU A 763 -20.63 24.59 -6.88
N ILE A 764 -20.24 23.54 -7.57
CA ILE A 764 -20.31 23.48 -9.04
C ILE A 764 -21.66 22.93 -9.51
N TYR A 765 -22.39 22.28 -8.61
CA TYR A 765 -23.74 21.73 -8.81
C TYR A 765 -24.72 22.35 -7.83
N PRO A 766 -26.02 22.52 -8.17
CA PRO A 766 -27.04 22.81 -7.18
C PRO A 766 -27.12 21.71 -6.12
N LYS A 767 -27.17 22.09 -4.86
CA LYS A 767 -27.09 21.15 -3.72
C LYS A 767 -28.20 20.09 -3.73
N GLU A 768 -29.43 20.50 -4.10
CA GLU A 768 -30.55 19.60 -4.27
C GLU A 768 -30.32 18.58 -5.38
N ASN A 769 -29.63 18.95 -6.46
CA ASN A 769 -29.29 18.05 -7.57
C ASN A 769 -28.27 17.02 -7.15
N VAL A 770 -27.26 17.41 -6.37
CA VAL A 770 -26.26 16.48 -5.80
C VAL A 770 -26.95 15.40 -4.97
N ARG A 771 -27.83 15.81 -4.04
CA ARG A 771 -28.54 14.86 -3.18
C ARG A 771 -29.49 13.95 -3.96
N SER A 772 -30.19 14.51 -4.97
CA SER A 772 -31.06 13.74 -5.86
C SER A 772 -30.24 12.70 -6.63
N ALA A 773 -29.11 13.11 -7.23
CA ALA A 773 -28.22 12.22 -7.98
C ALA A 773 -27.66 11.09 -7.11
N LEU A 774 -27.16 11.40 -5.90
CA LEU A 774 -26.68 10.40 -4.94
C LEU A 774 -27.79 9.41 -4.54
N LYS A 775 -29.00 9.89 -4.33
CA LYS A 775 -30.16 9.03 -4.05
C LYS A 775 -30.45 8.07 -5.20
N GLN A 776 -30.39 8.55 -6.46
CA GLN A 776 -30.60 7.70 -7.63
C GLN A 776 -29.47 6.65 -7.77
N VAL A 777 -28.23 7.03 -7.53
CA VAL A 777 -27.10 6.09 -7.54
C VAL A 777 -27.28 5.03 -6.44
N TYR A 778 -27.61 5.45 -5.23
CA TYR A 778 -27.85 4.54 -4.11
C TYR A 778 -28.99 3.54 -4.39
N ASP A 779 -30.15 4.03 -4.85
CA ASP A 779 -31.31 3.18 -5.10
C ASP A 779 -31.08 2.20 -6.25
N ASN A 780 -30.40 2.62 -7.30
CA ASN A 780 -30.25 1.84 -8.54
C ASN A 780 -28.92 1.08 -8.59
N ASN A 781 -27.79 1.79 -8.53
CA ASN A 781 -26.47 1.16 -8.70
C ASN A 781 -26.04 0.34 -7.48
N VAL A 782 -26.59 0.63 -6.28
CA VAL A 782 -26.26 -0.09 -5.03
C VAL A 782 -27.37 -1.05 -4.66
N MET A 783 -28.57 -0.54 -4.29
CA MET A 783 -29.63 -1.35 -3.68
C MET A 783 -30.35 -2.25 -4.67
N SER A 784 -30.63 -1.78 -5.89
CA SER A 784 -31.21 -2.62 -6.94
C SER A 784 -30.20 -3.60 -7.58
N PHE A 785 -28.91 -3.42 -7.26
CA PHE A 785 -27.82 -4.29 -7.69
C PHE A 785 -27.39 -5.20 -6.54
N GLN A 786 -27.61 -6.53 -6.68
CA GLN A 786 -27.20 -7.53 -5.69
C GLN A 786 -27.62 -7.21 -4.24
N ASP A 787 -28.78 -6.57 -4.06
CA ASP A 787 -29.34 -6.20 -2.76
C ASP A 787 -28.37 -5.39 -1.87
N GLY A 788 -27.53 -4.55 -2.48
CA GLY A 788 -26.53 -3.72 -1.81
C GLY A 788 -25.35 -4.48 -1.21
N THR A 789 -25.17 -5.77 -1.53
CA THR A 789 -24.12 -6.61 -0.92
C THR A 789 -22.79 -6.56 -1.65
N LEU A 790 -22.70 -5.92 -2.82
CA LEU A 790 -21.49 -5.92 -3.64
C LEU A 790 -20.89 -4.51 -3.85
N GLY A 791 -21.50 -3.45 -3.31
CA GLY A 791 -21.12 -2.07 -3.58
C GLY A 791 -21.89 -1.49 -4.77
N ALA A 792 -21.32 -0.50 -5.47
CA ALA A 792 -21.97 0.20 -6.57
C ALA A 792 -21.51 -0.34 -7.92
N VAL A 793 -22.43 -0.84 -8.76
CA VAL A 793 -22.10 -1.13 -10.17
C VAL A 793 -21.88 0.17 -10.92
N ASN A 794 -20.88 0.22 -11.81
CA ASN A 794 -20.48 1.45 -12.50
C ASN A 794 -21.61 2.04 -13.35
N GLY A 795 -22.35 1.21 -14.06
CA GLY A 795 -23.45 1.64 -14.94
C GLY A 795 -24.77 0.92 -14.64
N PHE A 796 -25.86 1.67 -14.55
CA PHE A 796 -27.21 1.14 -14.39
C PHE A 796 -28.19 1.88 -15.32
N ILE A 797 -28.97 1.12 -16.09
CA ILE A 797 -29.94 1.67 -17.03
C ILE A 797 -31.31 1.68 -16.36
N VAL A 798 -31.94 2.85 -16.29
CA VAL A 798 -33.31 2.99 -15.81
C VAL A 798 -34.29 2.91 -16.98
N ASN A 799 -35.46 2.31 -16.79
CA ASN A 799 -36.46 2.27 -17.79
C ASN A 799 -37.25 3.61 -17.87
N ALA A 800 -37.62 4.02 -19.08
CA ALA A 800 -38.47 5.17 -19.29
C ALA A 800 -39.87 4.98 -18.65
N GLU A 801 -40.34 3.71 -18.51
CA GLU A 801 -41.55 3.36 -17.80
C GLU A 801 -41.20 3.07 -16.33
N PRO A 802 -41.63 3.94 -15.39
CA PRO A 802 -41.25 3.81 -13.95
C PRO A 802 -41.63 2.48 -13.29
N GLU A 803 -42.61 1.78 -13.85
CA GLU A 803 -43.09 0.48 -13.34
C GLU A 803 -42.20 -0.71 -13.75
N LYS A 804 -41.29 -0.52 -14.71
CA LYS A 804 -40.35 -1.56 -15.11
C LYS A 804 -39.04 -1.40 -14.35
N PRO A 805 -38.50 -2.48 -13.76
CA PRO A 805 -37.23 -2.42 -13.08
C PRO A 805 -36.10 -2.05 -14.08
N GLY A 806 -35.16 -1.23 -13.63
CA GLY A 806 -33.93 -0.99 -14.35
C GLY A 806 -33.03 -2.23 -14.36
N HIS A 807 -31.91 -2.14 -15.03
CA HIS A 807 -30.93 -3.24 -15.11
C HIS A 807 -29.49 -2.71 -15.24
N VAL A 808 -28.51 -3.55 -14.97
CA VAL A 808 -27.10 -3.23 -15.16
C VAL A 808 -26.82 -2.88 -16.63
N ASP A 809 -25.97 -1.91 -16.83
CA ASP A 809 -25.49 -1.57 -18.18
C ASP A 809 -24.44 -2.59 -18.66
N TYR A 810 -24.88 -3.50 -19.53
CA TYR A 810 -24.03 -4.53 -20.14
C TYR A 810 -23.40 -4.12 -21.48
N THR A 811 -23.36 -2.83 -21.80
CA THR A 811 -22.81 -2.36 -23.10
C THR A 811 -21.31 -2.58 -23.19
N THR A 812 -20.59 -2.45 -22.08
CA THR A 812 -19.15 -2.72 -22.01
C THR A 812 -18.82 -3.57 -20.78
N VAL A 813 -17.57 -4.06 -20.71
CA VAL A 813 -17.06 -4.78 -19.54
C VAL A 813 -17.06 -3.87 -18.33
N GLN A 814 -16.59 -2.62 -18.48
CA GLN A 814 -16.46 -1.70 -17.35
C GLN A 814 -17.78 -1.13 -16.85
N SER A 815 -18.81 -1.04 -17.70
CA SER A 815 -20.12 -0.58 -17.24
C SER A 815 -20.80 -1.57 -16.27
N GLU A 816 -20.57 -2.88 -16.45
CA GLU A 816 -21.13 -3.93 -15.59
C GLU A 816 -20.27 -4.24 -14.34
N GLU A 817 -19.10 -3.65 -14.22
CA GLU A 817 -18.18 -3.87 -13.09
C GLU A 817 -18.55 -3.06 -11.84
N VAL A 818 -18.18 -3.58 -10.69
CA VAL A 818 -18.06 -2.85 -9.43
C VAL A 818 -16.59 -2.56 -9.20
N TRP A 819 -16.22 -1.29 -9.13
CA TRP A 819 -14.87 -0.88 -8.77
C TRP A 819 -14.80 -0.54 -7.28
N PRO A 820 -14.07 -1.32 -6.46
CA PRO A 820 -13.98 -1.05 -5.03
C PRO A 820 -13.54 0.38 -4.70
N GLY A 821 -12.57 0.91 -5.45
CA GLY A 821 -12.11 2.27 -5.20
C GLY A 821 -13.12 3.36 -5.54
N VAL A 822 -13.94 3.18 -6.58
CA VAL A 822 -15.07 4.07 -6.89
C VAL A 822 -16.17 3.95 -5.85
N THR A 823 -16.47 2.73 -5.41
CA THR A 823 -17.46 2.49 -4.34
C THR A 823 -17.10 3.22 -3.05
N PHE A 824 -15.83 3.19 -2.62
CA PHE A 824 -15.38 3.93 -1.44
C PHE A 824 -15.42 5.45 -1.64
N ALA A 825 -15.06 5.96 -2.84
CA ALA A 825 -15.16 7.38 -3.17
C ALA A 825 -16.62 7.86 -3.17
N LEU A 826 -17.53 7.07 -3.75
CA LEU A 826 -18.97 7.33 -3.71
C LEU A 826 -19.50 7.36 -2.26
N ALA A 827 -19.11 6.39 -1.44
CA ALA A 827 -19.48 6.36 -0.02
C ALA A 827 -18.97 7.59 0.73
N ALA A 828 -17.75 8.06 0.42
CA ALA A 828 -17.20 9.30 0.95
C ALA A 828 -18.04 10.51 0.55
N THR A 829 -18.50 10.57 -0.71
CA THR A 829 -19.39 11.64 -1.20
C THR A 829 -20.73 11.64 -0.46
N MET A 830 -21.32 10.46 -0.23
CA MET A 830 -22.53 10.34 0.56
C MET A 830 -22.32 10.84 2.00
N ILE A 831 -21.18 10.51 2.62
CA ILE A 831 -20.83 11.01 3.96
C ILE A 831 -20.68 12.54 3.97
N GLN A 832 -20.04 13.14 2.95
CA GLN A 832 -19.89 14.59 2.79
C GLN A 832 -21.25 15.31 2.72
N GLU A 833 -22.23 14.68 2.10
CA GLU A 833 -23.60 15.19 1.95
C GLU A 833 -24.55 14.82 3.11
N GLY A 834 -24.03 14.20 4.17
CA GLY A 834 -24.78 13.81 5.36
C GLY A 834 -25.63 12.53 5.21
N MET A 835 -25.42 11.78 4.13
CA MET A 835 -26.04 10.47 3.88
C MET A 835 -25.18 9.35 4.50
N PHE A 836 -25.07 9.36 5.84
CA PHE A 836 -24.13 8.50 6.57
C PHE A 836 -24.49 7.01 6.46
N GLU A 837 -25.75 6.67 6.63
CA GLU A 837 -26.21 5.29 6.57
C GLU A 837 -25.98 4.71 5.18
N GLU A 838 -26.39 5.44 4.15
CA GLU A 838 -26.22 5.03 2.75
C GLU A 838 -24.74 4.87 2.38
N GLY A 839 -23.88 5.79 2.83
CA GLY A 839 -22.45 5.73 2.59
C GLY A 839 -21.81 4.50 3.23
N PHE A 840 -22.05 4.27 4.51
CA PHE A 840 -21.51 3.09 5.19
C PHE A 840 -22.15 1.77 4.72
N GLN A 841 -23.41 1.77 4.29
CA GLN A 841 -24.02 0.59 3.69
C GLN A 841 -23.41 0.25 2.34
N THR A 842 -23.20 1.24 1.49
CA THR A 842 -22.58 1.07 0.17
C THR A 842 -21.18 0.45 0.29
N ALA A 843 -20.32 1.03 1.11
CA ALA A 843 -18.97 0.51 1.35
C ALA A 843 -18.95 -0.81 2.14
N GLY A 844 -19.88 -0.96 3.10
CA GLY A 844 -19.98 -2.15 3.95
C GLY A 844 -20.39 -3.40 3.21
N GLY A 845 -21.32 -3.29 2.26
CA GLY A 845 -21.73 -4.40 1.40
C GLY A 845 -20.55 -4.95 0.59
N LEU A 846 -19.77 -4.05 0.00
CA LEU A 846 -18.54 -4.41 -0.71
C LEU A 846 -17.52 -5.08 0.21
N TYR A 847 -17.20 -4.45 1.36
CA TYR A 847 -16.18 -4.97 2.28
C TYR A 847 -16.55 -6.36 2.82
N LYS A 848 -17.79 -6.56 3.23
CA LYS A 848 -18.26 -7.87 3.70
C LYS A 848 -18.13 -8.94 2.61
N THR A 849 -18.45 -8.60 1.37
CA THR A 849 -18.20 -9.52 0.26
C THR A 849 -16.73 -9.82 0.10
N LEU A 850 -15.85 -8.83 0.11
CA LEU A 850 -14.39 -9.03 0.00
C LEU A 850 -13.83 -9.87 1.16
N SER A 851 -14.23 -9.58 2.40
CA SER A 851 -13.64 -10.18 3.60
C SER A 851 -14.31 -11.49 4.03
N GLU A 852 -15.65 -11.57 4.01
CA GLU A 852 -16.38 -12.69 4.58
C GLU A 852 -16.77 -13.74 3.53
N ARG A 853 -17.05 -13.31 2.30
CA ARG A 853 -17.48 -14.23 1.24
C ARG A 853 -16.34 -14.76 0.39
N ILE A 854 -15.45 -13.89 -0.10
CA ILE A 854 -14.45 -14.26 -1.11
C ILE A 854 -13.00 -14.25 -0.63
N GLY A 855 -12.72 -13.75 0.58
CA GLY A 855 -11.38 -13.84 1.18
C GLY A 855 -10.27 -13.08 0.44
N MET A 856 -10.56 -11.88 -0.07
CA MET A 856 -9.61 -11.06 -0.84
C MET A 856 -9.15 -9.81 -0.06
N ASN A 857 -9.02 -9.90 1.25
CA ASN A 857 -8.69 -8.76 2.12
C ASN A 857 -7.34 -8.09 1.82
N TYR A 858 -6.32 -8.90 1.44
CA TYR A 858 -4.98 -8.42 1.07
C TYR A 858 -4.67 -8.70 -0.39
N GLU A 859 -5.73 -8.75 -1.21
CA GLU A 859 -5.72 -8.91 -2.65
C GLU A 859 -6.89 -8.15 -3.29
N THR A 860 -7.35 -7.06 -2.68
CA THR A 860 -8.51 -6.30 -3.16
C THR A 860 -8.37 -6.02 -4.66
N PRO A 861 -9.32 -6.52 -5.50
CA PRO A 861 -9.17 -6.44 -6.94
C PRO A 861 -9.53 -5.06 -7.48
N GLU A 862 -9.20 -4.81 -8.74
CA GLU A 862 -9.68 -3.65 -9.47
C GLU A 862 -11.21 -3.68 -9.61
N ALA A 863 -11.73 -4.83 -10.02
CA ALA A 863 -13.14 -4.98 -10.33
C ALA A 863 -13.72 -6.31 -9.84
N LEU A 864 -15.00 -6.25 -9.43
CA LEU A 864 -15.86 -7.39 -9.15
C LEU A 864 -17.05 -7.39 -10.11
N TYR A 865 -17.57 -8.57 -10.43
CA TYR A 865 -18.77 -8.74 -11.25
C TYR A 865 -19.92 -9.28 -10.41
N ALA A 866 -21.15 -9.15 -10.88
CA ALA A 866 -22.30 -9.81 -10.29
C ALA A 866 -22.12 -11.34 -10.24
N GLU A 867 -21.52 -11.89 -11.28
CA GLU A 867 -21.11 -13.27 -11.34
C GLU A 867 -19.83 -13.53 -10.52
N LYS A 868 -19.45 -14.82 -10.38
CA LYS A 868 -18.29 -15.24 -9.55
C LYS A 868 -16.95 -14.97 -10.20
N HIS A 869 -16.75 -13.75 -10.66
CA HIS A 869 -15.53 -13.29 -11.30
C HIS A 869 -15.00 -12.00 -10.67
N TYR A 870 -13.72 -11.75 -10.88
CA TYR A 870 -13.04 -10.49 -10.59
C TYR A 870 -11.97 -10.21 -11.67
N ARG A 871 -11.47 -8.99 -11.72
CA ARG A 871 -10.39 -8.58 -12.61
C ARG A 871 -9.28 -7.90 -11.80
N SER A 872 -8.03 -8.28 -12.06
CA SER A 872 -6.79 -7.76 -11.49
C SER A 872 -6.73 -7.77 -9.95
N ILE A 873 -5.89 -8.61 -9.38
CA ILE A 873 -5.68 -8.70 -7.92
C ILE A 873 -4.72 -7.62 -7.42
N GLY A 874 -4.92 -7.21 -6.16
CA GLY A 874 -4.06 -6.24 -5.49
C GLY A 874 -3.98 -4.93 -6.27
N TYR A 875 -4.91 -4.02 -6.01
CA TYR A 875 -5.08 -2.79 -6.78
C TYR A 875 -5.00 -1.55 -5.88
N MET A 876 -4.46 -0.41 -6.39
CA MET A 876 -4.25 0.76 -5.54
C MET A 876 -5.52 1.58 -5.29
N ARG A 877 -6.48 1.63 -6.24
CA ARG A 877 -7.67 2.48 -6.17
C ARG A 877 -8.47 2.34 -4.87
N PRO A 878 -8.61 1.13 -4.25
CA PRO A 878 -9.31 0.95 -2.96
C PRO A 878 -8.72 1.70 -1.77
N LEU A 879 -7.51 2.25 -1.86
CA LEU A 879 -6.98 3.20 -0.86
C LEU A 879 -7.86 4.45 -0.71
N SER A 880 -8.78 4.69 -1.65
CA SER A 880 -9.82 5.73 -1.56
C SER A 880 -10.73 5.60 -0.32
N ILE A 881 -10.73 4.45 0.36
CA ILE A 881 -11.40 4.30 1.66
C ILE A 881 -10.96 5.38 2.66
N TRP A 882 -9.72 5.90 2.55
CA TRP A 882 -9.25 7.00 3.38
C TRP A 882 -9.95 8.31 3.11
N SER A 883 -10.57 8.51 1.94
CA SER A 883 -11.44 9.66 1.71
C SER A 883 -12.73 9.60 2.55
N MET A 884 -13.21 8.40 2.89
CA MET A 884 -14.33 8.25 3.82
C MET A 884 -13.94 8.72 5.23
N GLN A 885 -12.72 8.40 5.68
CA GLN A 885 -12.21 8.83 6.98
C GLN A 885 -12.08 10.36 7.04
N VAL A 886 -11.50 10.96 6.01
CA VAL A 886 -11.38 12.43 5.89
C VAL A 886 -12.77 13.09 5.92
N SER A 887 -13.73 12.55 5.17
CA SER A 887 -15.11 13.05 5.14
C SER A 887 -15.79 12.91 6.51
N TRP A 888 -15.56 11.78 7.19
CA TRP A 888 -16.10 11.53 8.53
C TRP A 888 -15.53 12.46 9.58
N GLU A 889 -14.24 12.73 9.56
CA GLU A 889 -13.59 13.65 10.50
C GLU A 889 -14.05 15.09 10.28
N ARG A 890 -14.17 15.54 9.03
CA ARG A 890 -14.63 16.88 8.68
C ARG A 890 -16.10 17.17 9.02
N ARG A 891 -16.96 16.13 9.13
CA ARG A 891 -18.36 16.35 9.53
C ARG A 891 -18.52 17.03 10.89
N LYS A 892 -17.54 16.91 11.78
CA LYS A 892 -17.55 17.52 13.09
C LYS A 892 -17.40 19.05 12.99
N THR A 893 -16.59 19.51 12.07
CA THR A 893 -16.35 20.94 11.82
C THR A 893 -17.51 21.62 11.08
N LEU A 894 -18.38 20.85 10.40
CA LEU A 894 -19.58 21.36 9.74
C LEU A 894 -20.79 21.48 10.67
N ARG A 895 -20.74 20.91 11.88
CA ARG A 895 -21.81 20.98 12.89
C ARG A 895 -21.59 22.05 13.95
N ASP A 896 -20.35 22.50 14.13
CA ASP A 896 -19.97 23.60 14.99
C ASP A 896 -19.94 24.94 14.21
#